data_dbd41ef9b5df68aff10bc76872d6dccc
#
_entry.id   dbd41ef9b5df68aff10bc76872d6dccc
#
_cell.length_a   1.000
_cell.length_b   1.000
_cell.length_c   1.000
_cell.angle_alpha   90.00
_cell.angle_beta   90.00
_cell.angle_gamma   90.00
#
_symmetry.space_group_name_H-M   'P 1'
#
loop_
_entity.id
_entity.type
_entity.pdbx_description
1 polymer ?
#
loop_
_entity_poly.entity_id
_entity_poly.type
_entity_poly.pdbx_seq_one_letter_code
_entity_poly.pdbx_strand_id
1 'polypeptide(L)'
;MKHFVYLFIIPMVLMCACSDKAHVLPAEKGEPGFNVDPRTDALWVEVNASEEGFDTTGYFDFILSACHLGMDQKYIKVALQRFCDVQAKTLPNLGQVPRTIGGDMSDINNIEFALELAGPALIEYYPSWNDDVKALFDEFVDRALYASWNHDNVAVTYSNIYIMRAWNMVAFGENLSADRTWGDNLKLTPAQIAAKGYAMVDSFYQSVCQYGIHEHNSPTYTGVQAECIGYLAKYTKDEATKTKATRCKDYISASIFANYFTPGKVSSGAMSRCYYRGSSGGKIDQLAGGLIYGYGMYWYNELACWTPSEADRRINDTYPRLVAYTFGPEEGMNAMNYIDRKFSISSAGHHYSGNGTEKSLTVVVAGDAHRSIINYAHYMEGRNDPFGRINYGSHVWTCFRDAYGRSQHDNEFVAFQAGNGRDNPPAASNLRSHILVPGTYVDEMWVGNERIPDWFAMSGNAKALSAEDGYSYFSRIEDIVVSVRYLFTFGTDGKAKMPVLTYDSENSGYVYGTALRITTELKASRPDPGELGGVIMWWRVDKGIDTDEKFAALRKRIMEAEVHAPAQKVYDEGDAIECYVMTPEGLKLGIAGTLSKKKDYNRWIFSDTEPEYTAEAYWHFQQTEAYGSSIDFSDRNQAYFSVNKEDVGLSITGQL
;
A
#
# COMPACT_ATOMS: atom_id res chain seq x y z
N MET A 1 8.60 -43.49 -15.39
CA MET A 1 7.81 -42.35 -14.90
C MET A 1 8.66 -41.56 -13.92
N LYS A 2 9.65 -40.87 -14.42
CA LYS A 2 10.46 -39.86 -13.72
C LYS A 2 10.94 -38.95 -14.83
N HIS A 3 10.36 -37.80 -15.02
CA HIS A 3 10.81 -36.62 -15.81
C HIS A 3 9.61 -35.77 -16.20
N PHE A 4 9.02 -35.07 -15.21
CA PHE A 4 8.07 -33.98 -15.48
C PHE A 4 7.89 -33.10 -14.23
N VAL A 5 8.97 -32.57 -13.66
CA VAL A 5 8.88 -31.65 -12.50
C VAL A 5 9.77 -30.40 -12.64
N TYR A 6 10.36 -30.13 -13.78
CA TYR A 6 11.31 -29.00 -13.90
C TYR A 6 10.95 -27.94 -14.95
N LEU A 7 9.66 -27.62 -15.13
CA LEU A 7 9.30 -26.62 -16.16
C LEU A 7 8.24 -25.60 -15.72
N PHE A 8 8.02 -25.40 -14.42
CA PHE A 8 6.99 -24.44 -13.95
C PHE A 8 7.47 -23.39 -12.94
N ILE A 9 8.77 -23.12 -12.84
CA ILE A 9 9.32 -22.13 -11.90
C ILE A 9 9.79 -20.82 -12.56
N ILE A 10 9.75 -20.69 -13.86
CA ILE A 10 10.37 -19.54 -14.56
C ILE A 10 9.43 -18.42 -15.03
N PRO A 11 8.08 -18.54 -15.10
CA PRO A 11 7.31 -17.36 -15.50
C PRO A 11 6.74 -16.50 -14.36
N MET A 12 7.05 -16.78 -13.08
CA MET A 12 6.43 -16.03 -11.97
C MET A 12 7.21 -14.80 -11.49
N VAL A 13 8.35 -14.52 -12.09
CA VAL A 13 9.23 -13.39 -11.72
C VAL A 13 9.02 -12.16 -12.61
N LEU A 14 8.21 -12.26 -13.66
CA LEU A 14 8.13 -11.25 -14.71
C LEU A 14 6.85 -10.40 -14.74
N MET A 15 6.03 -10.38 -13.68
CA MET A 15 4.77 -9.62 -13.67
C MET A 15 4.58 -8.67 -12.49
N CYS A 16 5.63 -8.20 -11.84
CA CYS A 16 5.55 -7.03 -10.94
C CYS A 16 6.02 -5.78 -11.69
N ALA A 17 5.36 -5.46 -12.78
CA ALA A 17 5.68 -4.29 -13.56
C ALA A 17 4.90 -3.06 -13.10
N CYS A 18 5.21 -2.59 -11.91
CA CYS A 18 5.15 -1.18 -11.57
C CYS A 18 6.40 -0.90 -10.76
N SER A 19 7.49 -0.52 -11.40
CA SER A 19 8.79 -0.17 -10.84
C SER A 19 9.43 -1.17 -9.87
N ASP A 20 8.75 -2.21 -9.49
CA ASP A 20 9.41 -3.37 -8.93
C ASP A 20 10.05 -4.12 -10.10
N LYS A 21 11.14 -3.56 -10.62
CA LYS A 21 12.13 -4.45 -11.16
C LYS A 21 12.24 -5.51 -10.12
N ALA A 22 11.96 -6.73 -10.52
CA ALA A 22 12.31 -7.88 -9.74
C ALA A 22 13.77 -7.64 -9.39
N HIS A 23 13.94 -6.96 -8.32
CA HIS A 23 15.21 -6.72 -7.77
C HIS A 23 15.64 -8.13 -7.48
N VAL A 24 16.54 -8.59 -8.30
CA VAL A 24 17.11 -9.90 -8.15
C VAL A 24 17.41 -9.99 -6.67
N LEU A 25 16.70 -10.85 -5.99
CA LEU A 25 16.99 -11.14 -4.60
C LEU A 25 18.50 -11.29 -4.53
N PRO A 26 19.18 -10.62 -3.61
CA PRO A 26 20.59 -10.82 -3.44
C PRO A 26 20.82 -12.32 -3.42
N ALA A 27 21.82 -12.76 -4.13
CA ALA A 27 22.27 -14.14 -4.04
C ALA A 27 22.28 -14.53 -2.58
N GLU A 28 21.75 -15.68 -2.27
CA GLU A 28 21.72 -16.20 -0.92
C GLU A 28 22.98 -15.82 -0.21
N LYS A 29 22.88 -15.41 1.03
CA LYS A 29 23.98 -15.00 1.87
C LYS A 29 25.07 -16.08 1.92
N GLY A 30 25.79 -16.19 0.84
CA GLY A 30 26.99 -16.97 0.72
C GLY A 30 28.11 -15.97 0.79
N GLU A 31 28.77 -15.90 1.92
CA GLU A 31 30.05 -15.26 2.10
C GLU A 31 30.09 -13.71 2.03
N PRO A 32 30.86 -13.06 2.89
CA PRO A 32 31.16 -11.64 2.76
C PRO A 32 32.06 -11.41 1.54
N GLY A 33 31.40 -11.21 0.49
CA GLY A 33 31.89 -11.06 -0.85
C GLY A 33 30.69 -11.25 -1.72
N PHE A 34 29.82 -10.26 -1.68
CA PHE A 34 28.70 -10.13 -2.56
C PHE A 34 29.15 -10.51 -3.96
N ASN A 35 28.67 -11.62 -4.45
CA ASN A 35 28.89 -11.94 -5.85
C ASN A 35 27.90 -11.09 -6.65
N VAL A 36 28.28 -9.86 -6.92
CA VAL A 36 27.48 -8.83 -7.55
C VAL A 36 27.46 -9.00 -9.05
N ASP A 37 28.37 -9.81 -9.56
CA ASP A 37 28.56 -10.05 -10.98
C ASP A 37 27.28 -10.48 -11.71
N PRO A 38 26.50 -11.48 -11.24
CA PRO A 38 25.32 -11.92 -11.98
C PRO A 38 24.25 -10.84 -12.11
N ARG A 39 24.11 -9.96 -11.11
CA ARG A 39 23.13 -8.87 -11.15
C ARG A 39 23.59 -7.75 -12.05
N THR A 40 24.84 -7.36 -11.91
CA THR A 40 25.42 -6.30 -12.74
C THR A 40 25.47 -6.73 -14.19
N ASP A 41 25.80 -7.98 -14.45
CA ASP A 41 25.77 -8.55 -15.79
C ASP A 41 24.35 -8.59 -16.36
N ALA A 42 23.35 -8.99 -15.58
CA ALA A 42 21.95 -8.96 -15.98
C ALA A 42 21.49 -7.53 -16.29
N LEU A 43 21.73 -6.58 -15.38
CA LEU A 43 21.42 -5.16 -15.60
C LEU A 43 22.17 -4.58 -16.79
N TRP A 44 23.43 -4.98 -16.99
CA TRP A 44 24.21 -4.57 -18.16
C TRP A 44 23.65 -5.11 -19.46
N VAL A 45 23.26 -6.38 -19.49
CA VAL A 45 22.57 -6.96 -20.64
C VAL A 45 21.28 -6.22 -20.93
N GLU A 46 20.48 -5.93 -19.91
CA GLU A 46 19.25 -5.15 -20.06
C GLU A 46 19.52 -3.73 -20.58
N VAL A 47 20.44 -3.01 -19.99
CA VAL A 47 20.82 -1.66 -20.44
C VAL A 47 21.40 -1.70 -21.86
N ASN A 48 22.12 -2.75 -22.21
CA ASN A 48 22.74 -2.90 -23.53
C ASN A 48 21.78 -3.42 -24.59
N ALA A 49 20.77 -4.17 -24.23
CA ALA A 49 19.68 -4.57 -25.11
C ALA A 49 18.78 -3.35 -25.35
N SER A 50 18.91 -2.64 -26.46
CA SER A 50 18.01 -1.54 -26.81
C SER A 50 16.64 -2.05 -27.25
N GLU A 51 16.04 -2.93 -26.47
CA GLU A 51 14.78 -3.59 -26.79
C GLU A 51 13.59 -2.74 -26.41
N GLU A 52 12.60 -2.71 -27.28
CA GLU A 52 11.29 -2.14 -27.00
C GLU A 52 10.68 -2.79 -25.74
N GLY A 53 10.15 -1.96 -24.84
CA GLY A 53 9.55 -2.43 -23.58
C GLY A 53 10.49 -2.44 -22.37
N PHE A 54 11.78 -2.12 -22.52
CA PHE A 54 12.68 -1.98 -21.38
C PHE A 54 12.32 -0.78 -20.49
N ASP A 55 12.28 -1.00 -19.15
CA ASP A 55 11.99 0.06 -18.18
C ASP A 55 13.17 1.04 -18.06
N THR A 56 12.93 2.30 -18.40
CA THR A 56 13.99 3.32 -18.44
C THR A 56 14.58 3.65 -17.07
N THR A 57 13.85 3.44 -15.98
CA THR A 57 14.38 3.68 -14.62
C THR A 57 15.57 2.77 -14.29
N GLY A 58 15.71 1.64 -15.01
CA GLY A 58 16.82 0.71 -14.92
C GLY A 58 18.20 1.25 -15.20
N TYR A 59 18.27 2.33 -15.95
CA TYR A 59 19.58 2.91 -16.27
C TYR A 59 20.29 3.42 -15.03
N PHE A 60 19.61 4.12 -14.12
CA PHE A 60 20.25 4.60 -12.89
C PHE A 60 20.45 3.52 -11.84
N ASP A 61 19.63 2.48 -11.78
CA ASP A 61 19.93 1.29 -10.99
C ASP A 61 21.24 0.65 -11.43
N PHE A 62 21.45 0.53 -12.76
CA PHE A 62 22.69 0.02 -13.31
C PHE A 62 23.86 0.96 -13.02
N ILE A 63 23.72 2.27 -13.28
CA ILE A 63 24.79 3.26 -13.09
C ILE A 63 25.29 3.24 -11.65
N LEU A 64 24.38 3.30 -10.68
CA LEU A 64 24.75 3.26 -9.27
C LEU A 64 25.41 1.93 -8.89
N SER A 65 24.88 0.80 -9.36
CA SER A 65 25.48 -0.52 -9.12
C SER A 65 26.88 -0.60 -9.70
N ALA A 66 27.06 -0.12 -10.93
CA ALA A 66 28.35 -0.08 -11.60
C ALA A 66 29.37 0.81 -10.87
N CYS A 67 28.93 1.97 -10.37
CA CYS A 67 29.77 2.85 -9.56
C CYS A 67 30.17 2.20 -8.24
N HIS A 68 29.20 1.62 -7.52
CA HIS A 68 29.45 0.95 -6.24
C HIS A 68 30.46 -0.20 -6.38
N LEU A 69 30.43 -0.90 -7.49
CA LEU A 69 31.35 -2.00 -7.80
C LEU A 69 32.69 -1.57 -8.38
N GLY A 70 32.88 -0.28 -8.64
CA GLY A 70 34.10 0.22 -9.27
C GLY A 70 34.28 -0.27 -10.72
N MET A 71 33.20 -0.50 -11.45
CA MET A 71 33.26 -0.89 -12.84
C MET A 71 33.91 0.19 -13.72
N ASP A 72 34.46 -0.22 -14.85
CA ASP A 72 35.00 0.70 -15.86
C ASP A 72 33.93 1.70 -16.30
N GLN A 73 34.24 2.99 -16.25
CA GLN A 73 33.33 4.08 -16.58
C GLN A 73 32.78 4.03 -18.03
N LYS A 74 33.40 3.25 -18.92
CA LYS A 74 32.84 3.00 -20.27
C LYS A 74 31.43 2.43 -20.22
N TYR A 75 31.10 1.60 -19.20
CA TYR A 75 29.76 1.03 -19.02
C TYR A 75 28.77 2.08 -18.57
N ILE A 76 29.18 2.94 -17.63
CA ILE A 76 28.39 4.09 -17.18
C ILE A 76 28.10 5.03 -18.35
N LYS A 77 29.11 5.31 -19.16
CA LYS A 77 28.98 6.13 -20.35
C LYS A 77 27.93 5.58 -21.34
N VAL A 78 27.95 4.28 -21.61
CA VAL A 78 26.96 3.65 -22.50
C VAL A 78 25.55 3.77 -21.93
N ALA A 79 25.37 3.54 -20.64
CA ALA A 79 24.06 3.68 -19.97
C ALA A 79 23.53 5.12 -20.05
N LEU A 80 24.37 6.12 -19.76
CA LEU A 80 24.01 7.53 -19.84
C LEU A 80 23.69 7.94 -21.29
N GLN A 81 24.48 7.50 -22.25
CA GLN A 81 24.21 7.79 -23.66
C GLN A 81 22.84 7.29 -24.10
N ARG A 82 22.51 6.04 -23.75
CA ARG A 82 21.20 5.47 -24.07
C ARG A 82 20.06 6.21 -23.39
N PHE A 83 20.28 6.65 -22.14
CA PHE A 83 19.30 7.44 -21.43
C PHE A 83 19.06 8.80 -22.10
N CYS A 84 20.14 9.47 -22.54
CA CYS A 84 20.04 10.68 -23.36
C CYS A 84 19.33 10.45 -24.70
N ASP A 85 19.49 9.26 -25.29
CA ASP A 85 18.87 8.94 -26.57
C ASP A 85 17.35 8.77 -26.47
N VAL A 86 16.84 8.18 -25.37
CA VAL A 86 15.40 7.99 -25.16
C VAL A 86 14.71 9.22 -24.56
N GLN A 87 15.47 10.16 -24.00
CA GLN A 87 14.94 11.40 -23.43
C GLN A 87 14.42 12.32 -24.53
N ALA A 88 13.22 12.88 -24.33
CA ALA A 88 12.64 13.84 -25.27
C ALA A 88 13.47 15.14 -25.33
N LYS A 89 13.79 15.56 -26.57
CA LYS A 89 14.68 16.70 -26.86
C LYS A 89 13.91 17.97 -27.29
N THR A 90 12.58 17.88 -27.40
CA THR A 90 11.74 18.98 -27.88
C THR A 90 10.43 19.09 -27.12
N LEU A 91 9.84 20.28 -27.13
CA LEU A 91 8.48 20.50 -26.62
C LEU A 91 7.44 19.67 -27.41
N PRO A 92 6.33 19.28 -26.81
CA PRO A 92 5.91 19.60 -25.42
C PRO A 92 6.58 18.74 -24.35
N ASN A 93 7.27 17.66 -24.71
CA ASN A 93 7.79 16.65 -23.78
C ASN A 93 9.26 16.85 -23.40
N LEU A 94 9.85 18.00 -23.68
CA LEU A 94 11.27 18.28 -23.41
C LEU A 94 11.69 17.79 -22.02
N GLY A 95 12.71 16.94 -21.98
CA GLY A 95 13.28 16.38 -20.76
C GLY A 95 12.57 15.15 -20.19
N GLN A 96 11.37 14.84 -20.66
CA GLN A 96 10.66 13.64 -20.24
C GLN A 96 11.32 12.36 -20.77
N VAL A 97 11.11 11.26 -20.05
CA VAL A 97 11.50 9.92 -20.48
C VAL A 97 10.27 9.03 -20.55
N PRO A 98 10.16 8.11 -21.52
CA PRO A 98 9.08 7.14 -21.52
C PRO A 98 9.27 6.16 -20.37
N ARG A 99 8.18 5.56 -19.88
CA ARG A 99 8.28 4.50 -18.87
C ARG A 99 9.09 3.31 -19.39
N THR A 100 8.85 2.94 -20.62
CA THR A 100 9.58 1.88 -21.32
C THR A 100 10.11 2.40 -22.65
N ILE A 101 11.22 1.84 -23.12
CA ILE A 101 11.76 2.17 -24.44
C ILE A 101 10.69 1.85 -25.51
N GLY A 102 10.46 2.80 -26.43
CA GLY A 102 9.40 2.70 -27.43
C GLY A 102 8.00 3.08 -26.90
N GLY A 103 7.84 3.27 -25.60
CA GLY A 103 6.60 3.74 -24.99
C GLY A 103 6.31 5.23 -25.25
N ASP A 104 5.13 5.65 -24.90
CA ASP A 104 4.74 7.06 -24.99
C ASP A 104 5.27 7.89 -23.79
N MET A 105 5.11 9.21 -23.88
CA MET A 105 5.50 10.17 -22.85
C MET A 105 4.30 10.65 -22.02
N SER A 106 3.23 9.87 -21.94
CA SER A 106 1.98 10.27 -21.29
C SER A 106 2.08 10.34 -19.77
N ASP A 107 2.95 9.50 -19.19
CA ASP A 107 3.21 9.53 -17.74
C ASP A 107 4.34 10.49 -17.41
N ILE A 108 3.98 11.72 -17.09
CA ILE A 108 4.93 12.78 -16.73
C ILE A 108 5.66 12.54 -15.40
N ASN A 109 5.22 11.55 -14.59
CA ASN A 109 5.89 11.21 -13.34
C ASN A 109 7.21 10.45 -13.58
N ASN A 110 7.39 9.84 -14.74
CA ASN A 110 8.57 9.02 -15.02
C ASN A 110 9.89 9.76 -14.84
N ILE A 111 9.91 11.08 -15.07
CA ILE A 111 11.11 11.88 -14.87
C ILE A 111 11.54 11.92 -13.41
N GLU A 112 10.61 11.91 -12.48
CA GLU A 112 10.95 11.93 -11.05
C GLU A 112 11.59 10.60 -10.62
N PHE A 113 11.05 9.48 -11.10
CA PHE A 113 11.66 8.16 -10.89
C PHE A 113 13.06 8.05 -11.53
N ALA A 114 13.25 8.65 -12.69
CA ALA A 114 14.54 8.66 -13.35
C ALA A 114 15.59 9.48 -12.58
N LEU A 115 15.19 10.59 -11.98
CA LEU A 115 16.08 11.47 -11.22
C LEU A 115 16.33 10.98 -9.79
N GLU A 116 15.45 10.17 -9.22
CA GLU A 116 15.54 9.72 -7.83
C GLU A 116 16.93 9.14 -7.49
N LEU A 117 17.39 8.21 -8.32
CA LEU A 117 18.69 7.56 -8.16
C LEU A 117 19.85 8.31 -8.81
N ALA A 118 19.58 9.30 -9.65
CA ALA A 118 20.60 10.19 -10.19
C ALA A 118 21.14 11.14 -9.11
N GLY A 119 20.37 11.45 -8.08
CA GLY A 119 20.80 12.25 -6.93
C GLY A 119 21.99 11.62 -6.19
N PRO A 120 21.90 10.40 -5.67
CA PRO A 120 23.04 9.71 -5.05
C PRO A 120 24.22 9.52 -6.00
N ALA A 121 23.98 9.27 -7.31
CA ALA A 121 25.03 9.17 -8.30
C ALA A 121 25.82 10.49 -8.44
N LEU A 122 25.13 11.63 -8.43
CA LEU A 122 25.74 12.95 -8.43
C LEU A 122 26.59 13.18 -7.18
N ILE A 123 26.07 12.84 -6.01
CA ILE A 123 26.71 13.18 -4.74
C ILE A 123 27.92 12.30 -4.47
N GLU A 124 27.79 10.98 -4.65
CA GLU A 124 28.80 10.01 -4.23
C GLU A 124 29.83 9.73 -5.32
N TYR A 125 29.47 9.77 -6.59
CA TYR A 125 30.31 9.22 -7.65
C TYR A 125 30.69 10.21 -8.75
N TYR A 126 29.84 11.18 -9.10
CA TYR A 126 30.12 12.15 -10.16
C TYR A 126 31.49 12.86 -10.02
N PRO A 127 31.98 13.25 -8.82
CA PRO A 127 33.28 13.89 -8.71
C PRO A 127 34.44 13.08 -9.29
N SER A 128 34.34 11.74 -9.25
CA SER A 128 35.35 10.79 -9.73
C SER A 128 35.19 10.39 -11.20
N TRP A 129 34.12 10.82 -11.86
CA TRP A 129 33.89 10.46 -13.28
C TRP A 129 34.78 11.21 -14.24
N ASN A 130 35.05 10.59 -15.38
CA ASN A 130 35.73 11.22 -16.50
C ASN A 130 34.87 12.35 -17.09
N ASP A 131 35.50 13.31 -17.74
CA ASP A 131 34.82 14.50 -18.28
C ASP A 131 33.76 14.16 -19.35
N ASP A 132 33.96 13.12 -20.14
CA ASP A 132 33.02 12.66 -21.15
C ASP A 132 31.78 11.98 -20.52
N VAL A 133 31.93 11.30 -19.38
CA VAL A 133 30.82 10.75 -18.59
C VAL A 133 30.04 11.86 -17.92
N LYS A 134 30.75 12.82 -17.32
CA LYS A 134 30.13 14.03 -16.71
C LYS A 134 29.31 14.81 -17.72
N ALA A 135 29.85 14.98 -18.94
CA ALA A 135 29.15 15.72 -20.00
C ALA A 135 27.81 15.08 -20.38
N LEU A 136 27.74 13.76 -20.48
CA LEU A 136 26.48 13.04 -20.74
C LEU A 136 25.50 13.13 -19.58
N PHE A 137 25.99 12.99 -18.36
CA PHE A 137 25.15 13.16 -17.17
C PHE A 137 24.57 14.58 -17.10
N ASP A 138 25.39 15.58 -17.32
CA ASP A 138 24.98 16.98 -17.33
C ASP A 138 23.97 17.28 -18.43
N GLU A 139 24.15 16.71 -19.62
CA GLU A 139 23.19 16.82 -20.74
C GLU A 139 21.84 16.22 -20.38
N PHE A 140 21.83 15.04 -19.77
CA PHE A 140 20.60 14.38 -19.30
C PHE A 140 19.92 15.22 -18.23
N VAL A 141 20.66 15.59 -17.17
CA VAL A 141 20.13 16.33 -16.01
C VAL A 141 19.59 17.70 -16.41
N ASP A 142 20.23 18.40 -17.30
CA ASP A 142 19.78 19.72 -17.74
C ASP A 142 18.37 19.69 -18.32
N ARG A 143 18.09 18.75 -19.22
CA ARG A 143 16.74 18.53 -19.76
C ARG A 143 15.77 17.93 -18.73
N ALA A 144 16.24 17.00 -17.92
CA ALA A 144 15.41 16.38 -16.88
C ALA A 144 14.93 17.42 -15.85
N LEU A 145 15.79 18.35 -15.46
CA LEU A 145 15.42 19.47 -14.58
C LEU A 145 14.39 20.40 -15.22
N TYR A 146 14.44 20.61 -16.55
CA TYR A 146 13.37 21.34 -17.23
C TYR A 146 12.03 20.63 -17.03
N ALA A 147 11.96 19.32 -17.27
CA ALA A 147 10.75 18.54 -17.12
C ALA A 147 10.24 18.53 -15.67
N SER A 148 11.11 18.24 -14.71
CA SER A 148 10.76 18.21 -13.28
C SER A 148 10.36 19.59 -12.73
N TRP A 149 11.01 20.67 -13.18
CA TRP A 149 10.64 22.04 -12.78
C TRP A 149 9.23 22.40 -13.23
N ASN A 150 8.85 22.01 -14.45
CA ASN A 150 7.55 22.27 -15.04
C ASN A 150 6.50 21.20 -14.68
N HIS A 151 6.85 20.22 -13.89
CA HIS A 151 5.92 19.21 -13.38
C HIS A 151 5.05 19.83 -12.28
N ASP A 152 4.26 20.85 -12.67
CA ASP A 152 3.37 21.54 -11.78
C ASP A 152 2.10 20.71 -11.50
N ASN A 153 1.37 21.07 -10.46
CA ASN A 153 0.13 20.39 -10.01
C ASN A 153 0.30 19.04 -9.30
N VAL A 154 1.50 18.68 -8.88
CA VAL A 154 1.67 17.56 -7.95
C VAL A 154 1.26 18.01 -6.56
N ALA A 155 0.10 17.56 -6.09
CA ALA A 155 -0.36 17.84 -4.75
C ALA A 155 0.48 17.08 -3.70
N VAL A 156 0.65 17.63 -2.51
CA VAL A 156 1.37 16.98 -1.40
C VAL A 156 0.73 15.66 -0.99
N THR A 157 -0.55 15.49 -1.25
CA THR A 157 -1.30 14.25 -1.05
C THR A 157 -0.93 13.14 -2.05
N TYR A 158 -0.31 13.48 -3.18
CA TYR A 158 0.34 12.51 -4.05
C TYR A 158 1.78 12.29 -3.57
N SER A 159 1.87 11.68 -2.42
CA SER A 159 3.02 11.76 -1.51
C SER A 159 4.31 11.22 -2.10
N ASN A 160 4.25 10.12 -2.88
CA ASN A 160 5.43 9.52 -3.49
C ASN A 160 6.08 10.45 -4.54
N ILE A 161 5.30 10.96 -5.48
CA ILE A 161 5.84 11.84 -6.53
C ILE A 161 6.27 13.18 -5.92
N TYR A 162 5.50 13.69 -4.96
CA TYR A 162 5.82 14.94 -4.31
C TYR A 162 7.16 14.92 -3.59
N ILE A 163 7.40 13.90 -2.75
CA ILE A 163 8.65 13.80 -1.99
C ILE A 163 9.85 13.42 -2.87
N MET A 164 9.62 12.61 -3.89
CA MET A 164 10.65 12.28 -4.88
C MET A 164 11.13 13.54 -5.61
N ARG A 165 10.19 14.36 -6.07
CA ARG A 165 10.51 15.65 -6.68
C ARG A 165 11.23 16.58 -5.71
N ALA A 166 10.79 16.65 -4.44
CA ALA A 166 11.47 17.44 -3.42
C ALA A 166 12.92 17.00 -3.24
N TRP A 167 13.16 15.68 -3.15
CA TRP A 167 14.50 15.10 -3.11
C TRP A 167 15.32 15.49 -4.33
N ASN A 168 14.76 15.33 -5.53
CA ASN A 168 15.44 15.67 -6.77
C ASN A 168 15.88 17.15 -6.77
N MET A 169 14.97 18.07 -6.41
CA MET A 169 15.31 19.50 -6.35
C MET A 169 16.41 19.79 -5.33
N VAL A 170 16.38 19.18 -4.15
CA VAL A 170 17.42 19.37 -3.13
C VAL A 170 18.75 18.79 -3.60
N ALA A 171 18.76 17.52 -4.06
CA ALA A 171 19.98 16.85 -4.50
C ALA A 171 20.72 17.62 -5.59
N PHE A 172 19.98 18.03 -6.62
CA PHE A 172 20.58 18.77 -7.74
C PHE A 172 20.89 20.21 -7.37
N GLY A 173 19.98 20.89 -6.66
CA GLY A 173 20.19 22.26 -6.26
C GLY A 173 21.39 22.49 -5.34
N GLU A 174 21.74 21.50 -4.50
CA GLU A 174 22.88 21.60 -3.60
C GLU A 174 24.20 21.15 -4.21
N ASN A 175 24.21 20.35 -5.30
CA ASN A 175 25.40 19.66 -5.77
C ASN A 175 25.77 19.92 -7.22
N LEU A 176 24.91 20.57 -8.02
CA LEU A 176 25.26 20.98 -9.38
C LEU A 176 26.23 22.18 -9.36
N SER A 177 27.04 22.29 -10.43
CA SER A 177 27.91 23.43 -10.60
C SER A 177 27.15 24.75 -10.65
N ALA A 178 27.60 25.75 -9.90
CA ALA A 178 27.10 27.12 -9.90
C ALA A 178 27.63 27.98 -11.05
N ASP A 179 28.59 27.45 -11.82
CA ASP A 179 29.27 28.19 -12.91
C ASP A 179 28.38 28.36 -14.14
N ARG A 180 27.25 27.63 -14.17
CA ARG A 180 26.25 27.70 -15.24
C ARG A 180 24.83 27.67 -14.69
N THR A 181 23.87 27.92 -15.56
CA THR A 181 22.45 27.71 -15.31
C THR A 181 21.99 26.39 -15.87
N TRP A 182 20.88 25.87 -15.33
CA TRP A 182 20.31 24.55 -15.61
C TRP A 182 18.85 24.65 -16.01
N GLY A 183 18.28 23.54 -16.43
CA GLY A 183 16.89 23.46 -16.87
C GLY A 183 16.70 23.94 -18.30
N ASP A 184 17.64 23.61 -19.18
CA ASP A 184 17.66 24.05 -20.57
C ASP A 184 17.54 25.57 -20.67
N ASN A 185 16.48 26.04 -21.30
CA ASN A 185 16.27 27.47 -21.52
C ASN A 185 15.68 28.22 -20.30
N LEU A 186 15.34 27.52 -19.20
CA LEU A 186 14.83 28.13 -17.95
C LEU A 186 15.89 28.96 -17.21
N LYS A 187 17.16 28.67 -17.42
CA LYS A 187 18.30 29.38 -16.79
C LYS A 187 18.23 29.42 -15.27
N LEU A 188 17.89 28.26 -14.67
CA LEU A 188 17.80 28.13 -13.23
C LEU A 188 19.18 28.07 -12.60
N THR A 189 19.40 28.82 -11.54
CA THR A 189 20.58 28.65 -10.69
C THR A 189 20.38 27.47 -9.75
N PRO A 190 21.45 26.76 -9.34
CA PRO A 190 21.36 25.72 -8.32
C PRO A 190 20.66 26.18 -7.04
N ALA A 191 20.94 27.41 -6.59
CA ALA A 191 20.26 27.98 -5.41
C ALA A 191 18.72 28.11 -5.57
N GLN A 192 18.23 28.44 -6.76
CA GLN A 192 16.78 28.47 -7.03
C GLN A 192 16.18 27.07 -7.01
N ILE A 193 16.89 26.08 -7.55
CA ILE A 193 16.46 24.69 -7.55
C ILE A 193 16.39 24.18 -6.11
N ALA A 194 17.43 24.38 -5.30
CA ALA A 194 17.46 24.02 -3.89
C ALA A 194 16.33 24.66 -3.10
N ALA A 195 16.11 25.97 -3.27
CA ALA A 195 15.06 26.69 -2.57
C ALA A 195 13.65 26.11 -2.85
N LYS A 196 13.38 25.69 -4.10
CA LYS A 196 12.13 24.98 -4.44
C LYS A 196 12.04 23.64 -3.68
N GLY A 197 13.12 22.88 -3.65
CA GLY A 197 13.19 21.61 -2.92
C GLY A 197 12.94 21.78 -1.42
N TYR A 198 13.57 22.76 -0.79
CA TYR A 198 13.37 23.05 0.65
C TYR A 198 11.92 23.41 0.96
N ALA A 199 11.29 24.25 0.14
CA ALA A 199 9.88 24.60 0.30
C ALA A 199 8.97 23.36 0.15
N MET A 200 9.30 22.45 -0.75
CA MET A 200 8.55 21.20 -0.92
C MET A 200 8.72 20.27 0.28
N VAL A 201 9.94 20.11 0.83
CA VAL A 201 10.17 19.32 2.05
C VAL A 201 9.41 19.91 3.22
N ASP A 202 9.40 21.24 3.35
CA ASP A 202 8.62 21.92 4.39
C ASP A 202 7.12 21.61 4.28
N SER A 203 6.56 21.75 3.08
CA SER A 203 5.15 21.46 2.83
C SER A 203 4.80 19.98 3.09
N PHE A 204 5.69 19.06 2.70
CA PHE A 204 5.52 17.64 3.00
C PHE A 204 5.53 17.36 4.51
N TYR A 205 6.52 17.93 5.21
CA TYR A 205 6.62 17.81 6.67
C TYR A 205 5.36 18.33 7.37
N GLN A 206 4.87 19.51 6.98
CA GLN A 206 3.65 20.09 7.53
C GLN A 206 2.43 19.20 7.25
N SER A 207 2.31 18.65 6.03
CA SER A 207 1.24 17.73 5.68
C SER A 207 1.29 16.44 6.52
N VAL A 208 2.49 15.89 6.74
CA VAL A 208 2.65 14.71 7.61
C VAL A 208 2.25 15.02 9.04
N CYS A 209 2.64 16.19 9.57
CA CYS A 209 2.28 16.61 10.92
C CYS A 209 0.77 16.84 11.09
N GLN A 210 0.10 17.36 10.07
CA GLN A 210 -1.32 17.66 10.14
C GLN A 210 -2.22 16.45 9.85
N TYR A 211 -1.81 15.59 8.92
CA TYR A 211 -2.72 14.60 8.32
C TYR A 211 -2.17 13.19 8.28
N GLY A 212 -0.89 12.99 8.58
CA GLY A 212 -0.20 11.74 8.28
C GLY A 212 0.15 11.62 6.80
N ILE A 213 0.58 10.43 6.39
CA ILE A 213 0.96 10.16 5.00
C ILE A 213 -0.24 9.68 4.22
N HIS A 214 -0.63 10.42 3.20
CA HIS A 214 -1.84 10.14 2.42
C HIS A 214 -1.76 8.80 1.65
N GLU A 215 -0.63 8.50 1.02
CA GLU A 215 -0.36 7.16 0.46
C GLU A 215 0.17 6.23 1.57
N HIS A 216 -0.69 5.99 2.57
CA HIS A 216 -0.35 5.23 3.76
C HIS A 216 -0.13 3.74 3.47
N ASN A 217 0.84 3.16 4.13
CA ASN A 217 1.11 1.70 4.14
C ASN A 217 1.06 1.07 2.73
N SER A 218 1.45 1.85 1.72
CA SER A 218 1.43 1.41 0.33
C SER A 218 2.55 0.39 0.09
N PRO A 219 2.25 -0.77 -0.48
CA PRO A 219 3.27 -1.79 -0.76
C PRO A 219 4.45 -1.27 -1.58
N THR A 220 4.18 -0.40 -2.55
CA THR A 220 5.20 0.19 -3.42
C THR A 220 5.67 1.55 -2.91
N TYR A 221 4.72 2.46 -2.66
CA TYR A 221 5.05 3.87 -2.52
C TYR A 221 5.54 4.28 -1.14
N THR A 222 5.18 3.55 -0.09
CA THR A 222 5.81 3.80 1.22
C THR A 222 7.30 3.51 1.18
N GLY A 223 7.74 2.50 0.41
CA GLY A 223 9.17 2.24 0.19
C GLY A 223 9.87 3.39 -0.57
N VAL A 224 9.26 3.91 -1.62
CA VAL A 224 9.77 5.08 -2.38
C VAL A 224 9.88 6.31 -1.47
N GLN A 225 8.84 6.59 -0.70
CA GLN A 225 8.87 7.71 0.27
C GLN A 225 9.98 7.53 1.30
N ALA A 226 10.15 6.31 1.81
CA ALA A 226 11.20 5.98 2.75
C ALA A 226 12.59 6.28 2.19
N GLU A 227 12.85 5.87 0.95
CA GLU A 227 14.12 6.11 0.28
C GLU A 227 14.41 7.59 0.09
N CYS A 228 13.47 8.33 -0.50
CA CYS A 228 13.64 9.76 -0.74
C CYS A 228 13.86 10.56 0.55
N ILE A 229 13.09 10.24 1.59
CA ILE A 229 13.25 10.87 2.91
C ILE A 229 14.58 10.46 3.56
N GLY A 230 15.00 9.22 3.40
CA GLY A 230 16.30 8.75 3.85
C GLY A 230 17.45 9.52 3.19
N TYR A 231 17.39 9.70 1.88
CA TYR A 231 18.37 10.52 1.15
C TYR A 231 18.38 11.97 1.61
N LEU A 232 17.22 12.59 1.77
CA LEU A 232 17.11 13.95 2.30
C LEU A 232 17.73 14.06 3.71
N ALA A 233 17.40 13.15 4.60
CA ALA A 233 17.96 13.13 5.96
C ALA A 233 19.49 12.94 5.99
N LYS A 234 20.04 12.21 5.01
CA LYS A 234 21.48 11.95 4.92
C LYS A 234 22.24 13.06 4.24
N TYR A 235 21.78 13.49 3.07
CA TYR A 235 22.61 14.25 2.13
C TYR A 235 22.37 15.75 2.13
N THR A 236 21.19 16.25 2.54
CA THR A 236 20.94 17.69 2.48
C THR A 236 21.90 18.48 3.34
N LYS A 237 22.36 19.61 2.81
CA LYS A 237 23.26 20.56 3.46
C LYS A 237 22.53 21.58 4.31
N ASP A 238 21.23 21.80 4.05
CA ASP A 238 20.39 22.70 4.83
C ASP A 238 19.90 22.01 6.12
N GLU A 239 20.34 22.48 7.27
CA GLU A 239 20.07 21.87 8.57
C GLU A 239 18.59 21.89 8.95
N ALA A 240 17.82 22.90 8.52
CA ALA A 240 16.38 22.96 8.79
C ALA A 240 15.64 21.87 7.99
N THR A 241 15.95 21.74 6.72
CA THR A 241 15.43 20.69 5.84
C THR A 241 15.83 19.30 6.33
N LYS A 242 17.08 19.12 6.73
CA LYS A 242 17.61 17.88 7.30
C LYS A 242 16.84 17.45 8.55
N THR A 243 16.58 18.40 9.45
CA THR A 243 15.80 18.13 10.67
C THR A 243 14.40 17.63 10.34
N LYS A 244 13.70 18.29 9.40
CA LYS A 244 12.35 17.91 8.96
C LYS A 244 12.35 16.52 8.29
N ALA A 245 13.30 16.28 7.40
CA ALA A 245 13.46 14.99 6.75
C ALA A 245 13.73 13.86 7.76
N THR A 246 14.59 14.11 8.76
CA THR A 246 14.87 13.13 9.82
C THR A 246 13.60 12.77 10.61
N ARG A 247 12.79 13.79 10.97
CA ARG A 247 11.53 13.54 11.66
C ARG A 247 10.53 12.74 10.81
N CYS A 248 10.41 13.08 9.52
CA CYS A 248 9.59 12.30 8.60
C CYS A 248 10.10 10.86 8.46
N LYS A 249 11.43 10.66 8.42
CA LYS A 249 12.05 9.34 8.37
C LYS A 249 11.68 8.51 9.60
N ASP A 250 11.76 9.09 10.77
CA ASP A 250 11.41 8.39 12.02
C ASP A 250 9.92 8.02 12.05
N TYR A 251 9.04 8.91 11.60
CA TYR A 251 7.60 8.61 11.46
C TYR A 251 7.33 7.46 10.49
N ILE A 252 7.94 7.49 9.30
CA ILE A 252 7.79 6.44 8.29
C ILE A 252 8.33 5.11 8.83
N SER A 253 9.49 5.13 9.49
CA SER A 253 10.09 3.96 10.12
C SER A 253 9.14 3.33 11.14
N ALA A 254 8.64 4.12 12.08
CA ALA A 254 7.68 3.66 13.09
C ALA A 254 6.42 3.06 12.44
N SER A 255 5.89 3.70 11.38
CA SER A 255 4.72 3.22 10.65
C SER A 255 4.97 1.88 9.96
N ILE A 256 6.11 1.71 9.29
CA ILE A 256 6.52 0.47 8.65
C ILE A 256 6.61 -0.66 9.69
N PHE A 257 7.37 -0.45 10.76
CA PHE A 257 7.60 -1.48 11.77
C PHE A 257 6.36 -1.81 12.59
N ALA A 258 5.49 -0.83 12.84
CA ALA A 258 4.22 -1.05 13.51
C ALA A 258 3.28 -1.96 12.72
N ASN A 259 3.21 -1.77 11.39
CA ASN A 259 2.35 -2.55 10.51
C ASN A 259 2.99 -3.83 9.97
N TYR A 260 4.29 -4.04 10.18
CA TYR A 260 4.95 -5.24 9.70
C TYR A 260 4.61 -6.46 10.56
N PHE A 261 3.97 -7.44 9.93
CA PHE A 261 3.59 -8.71 10.54
C PHE A 261 4.74 -9.70 10.43
N THR A 262 5.63 -9.68 11.41
CA THR A 262 6.89 -10.46 11.43
C THR A 262 6.68 -11.97 11.26
N PRO A 263 5.68 -12.62 11.92
CA PRO A 263 5.44 -14.04 11.71
C PRO A 263 5.13 -14.42 10.26
N GLY A 264 4.42 -13.55 9.56
CA GLY A 264 4.12 -13.72 8.14
C GLY A 264 5.17 -13.14 7.20
N LYS A 265 6.15 -12.39 7.71
CA LYS A 265 7.18 -11.70 6.92
C LYS A 265 6.61 -10.73 5.88
N VAL A 266 5.52 -10.05 6.19
CA VAL A 266 4.84 -9.11 5.31
C VAL A 266 4.34 -7.90 6.06
N SER A 267 4.16 -6.80 5.34
CA SER A 267 3.35 -5.68 5.81
C SER A 267 1.89 -6.09 5.85
N SER A 268 1.20 -5.67 6.89
CA SER A 268 -0.22 -5.94 7.12
C SER A 268 -0.98 -4.63 7.30
N GLY A 269 -2.28 -4.74 7.47
CA GLY A 269 -3.13 -3.59 7.66
C GLY A 269 -3.78 -3.08 6.38
N ALA A 270 -4.60 -2.06 6.52
CA ALA A 270 -5.15 -1.33 5.40
C ALA A 270 -4.03 -0.65 4.61
N MET A 271 -4.16 -0.64 3.28
CA MET A 271 -3.11 -0.18 2.37
C MET A 271 -3.69 0.73 1.30
N SER A 272 -3.03 1.83 1.04
CA SER A 272 -3.32 2.64 -0.14
C SER A 272 -2.52 2.14 -1.35
N ARG A 273 -3.00 2.43 -2.54
CA ARG A 273 -2.29 2.08 -3.78
C ARG A 273 -1.80 0.63 -3.79
N CYS A 274 -2.63 -0.28 -3.29
CA CYS A 274 -2.38 -1.72 -3.30
C CYS A 274 -2.93 -2.32 -4.58
N TYR A 275 -2.10 -2.44 -5.60
CA TYR A 275 -2.52 -2.90 -6.94
C TYR A 275 -2.91 -4.38 -6.98
N TYR A 276 -2.36 -5.17 -6.08
CA TYR A 276 -2.64 -6.61 -5.99
C TYR A 276 -3.34 -6.93 -4.67
N ARG A 277 -4.65 -6.81 -4.66
CA ARG A 277 -5.46 -6.95 -3.43
C ARG A 277 -5.40 -8.32 -2.78
N GLY A 278 -5.16 -9.34 -3.56
CA GLY A 278 -4.98 -10.72 -3.07
C GLY A 278 -3.61 -11.01 -2.46
N SER A 279 -2.66 -10.06 -2.52
CA SER A 279 -1.33 -10.22 -1.96
C SER A 279 -1.05 -9.15 -0.91
N SER A 280 -0.15 -9.45 -0.02
CA SER A 280 0.59 -8.49 0.78
C SER A 280 2.00 -8.47 0.23
N GLY A 281 2.67 -7.36 0.33
CA GLY A 281 4.05 -7.32 -0.11
C GLY A 281 4.35 -6.20 -1.09
N GLY A 282 5.60 -6.14 -1.51
CA GLY A 282 6.15 -5.12 -2.36
C GLY A 282 7.43 -4.53 -1.77
N LYS A 283 7.78 -3.33 -2.17
CA LYS A 283 9.00 -2.64 -1.73
C LYS A 283 9.07 -2.45 -0.21
N ILE A 284 7.92 -2.20 0.42
CA ILE A 284 7.82 -2.07 1.88
C ILE A 284 8.20 -3.37 2.62
N ASP A 285 7.81 -4.54 2.09
CA ASP A 285 8.14 -5.82 2.70
C ASP A 285 9.63 -6.13 2.55
N GLN A 286 10.20 -5.76 1.42
CA GLN A 286 11.62 -5.92 1.17
C GLN A 286 12.45 -5.03 2.10
N LEU A 287 12.03 -3.78 2.28
CA LEU A 287 12.68 -2.85 3.19
C LEU A 287 12.60 -3.34 4.64
N ALA A 288 11.40 -3.60 5.14
CA ALA A 288 11.20 -4.06 6.51
C ALA A 288 11.86 -5.42 6.78
N GLY A 289 11.68 -6.38 5.86
CA GLY A 289 12.30 -7.71 5.96
C GLY A 289 13.83 -7.65 5.94
N GLY A 290 14.41 -6.82 5.07
CA GLY A 290 15.85 -6.58 5.03
C GLY A 290 16.37 -6.01 6.34
N LEU A 291 15.68 -5.03 6.90
CA LEU A 291 16.05 -4.39 8.17
C LEU A 291 15.92 -5.32 9.38
N ILE A 292 14.87 -6.16 9.41
CA ILE A 292 14.58 -7.06 10.54
C ILE A 292 15.46 -8.31 10.46
N TYR A 293 15.57 -8.94 9.30
CA TYR A 293 16.20 -10.24 9.14
C TYR A 293 17.62 -10.17 8.56
N GLY A 294 18.05 -9.00 8.10
CA GLY A 294 19.39 -8.79 7.54
C GLY A 294 19.60 -9.46 6.18
N TYR A 295 18.55 -9.73 5.43
CA TYR A 295 18.65 -10.24 4.07
C TYR A 295 17.98 -9.30 3.07
N GLY A 296 18.53 -9.22 1.89
CA GLY A 296 17.85 -8.64 0.75
C GLY A 296 17.75 -7.12 0.71
N MET A 297 18.45 -6.42 1.59
CA MET A 297 18.54 -4.97 1.46
C MET A 297 19.27 -4.61 0.17
N TYR A 298 18.66 -3.74 -0.60
CA TYR A 298 19.35 -3.09 -1.68
C TYR A 298 20.46 -2.23 -1.08
N TRP A 299 21.62 -2.22 -1.71
CA TRP A 299 22.71 -1.39 -1.29
C TRP A 299 22.35 0.11 -1.27
N TYR A 300 21.40 0.59 -2.08
CA TYR A 300 20.90 1.96 -2.02
C TYR A 300 20.03 2.25 -0.78
N ASN A 301 19.43 1.23 -0.16
CA ASN A 301 18.84 1.39 1.17
C ASN A 301 19.91 1.70 2.23
N GLU A 302 21.10 1.15 2.06
CA GLU A 302 22.26 1.52 2.89
C GLU A 302 22.67 2.97 2.64
N LEU A 303 22.62 3.45 1.40
CA LEU A 303 22.85 4.86 1.08
C LEU A 303 21.84 5.78 1.78
N ALA A 304 20.58 5.39 1.84
CA ALA A 304 19.53 6.12 2.55
C ALA A 304 19.63 6.03 4.08
N CYS A 305 20.57 5.27 4.62
CA CYS A 305 20.81 5.09 6.06
C CYS A 305 19.57 4.62 6.85
N TRP A 306 18.84 3.67 6.28
CA TRP A 306 17.71 3.05 6.97
C TRP A 306 18.19 1.97 7.93
N THR A 307 18.37 2.35 9.18
CA THR A 307 18.63 1.42 10.27
C THR A 307 17.49 1.54 11.28
N PRO A 308 16.79 0.45 11.61
CA PRO A 308 15.72 0.51 12.59
C PRO A 308 16.27 0.91 13.96
N SER A 309 15.58 1.81 14.63
CA SER A 309 15.88 2.19 15.99
C SER A 309 15.52 1.05 16.97
N GLU A 310 15.97 1.14 18.21
CA GLU A 310 15.53 0.23 19.27
C GLU A 310 14.01 0.35 19.51
N ALA A 311 13.48 1.55 19.35
CA ALA A 311 12.04 1.81 19.46
C ALA A 311 11.25 1.12 18.36
N ASP A 312 11.71 1.15 17.11
CA ASP A 312 11.07 0.43 15.99
C ASP A 312 11.05 -1.08 16.26
N ARG A 313 12.16 -1.64 16.73
CA ARG A 313 12.24 -3.06 17.08
C ARG A 313 11.29 -3.41 18.21
N ARG A 314 11.22 -2.60 19.25
CA ARG A 314 10.30 -2.79 20.37
C ARG A 314 8.83 -2.74 19.92
N ILE A 315 8.47 -1.81 19.05
CA ILE A 315 7.13 -1.77 18.45
C ILE A 315 6.84 -3.10 17.74
N ASN A 316 7.76 -3.53 16.89
CA ASN A 316 7.56 -4.74 16.09
C ASN A 316 7.50 -6.02 16.94
N ASP A 317 8.24 -6.08 18.05
CA ASP A 317 8.28 -7.23 18.95
C ASP A 317 7.09 -7.27 19.94
N THR A 318 6.29 -6.20 20.01
CA THR A 318 5.12 -6.13 20.91
C THR A 318 3.93 -6.86 20.29
N TYR A 319 3.40 -7.83 21.01
CA TYR A 319 2.19 -8.60 20.65
C TYR A 319 1.29 -8.87 21.86
N PRO A 320 -0.04 -8.78 21.75
CA PRO A 320 -0.71 -8.15 20.62
C PRO A 320 -0.43 -6.64 20.58
N ARG A 321 -0.59 -6.02 19.41
CA ARG A 321 -0.58 -4.57 19.28
C ARG A 321 -1.72 -4.06 18.41
N LEU A 322 -2.28 -2.93 18.79
CA LEU A 322 -3.23 -2.17 18.01
C LEU A 322 -2.54 -0.93 17.46
N VAL A 323 -2.44 -0.84 16.16
CA VAL A 323 -1.88 0.32 15.43
C VAL A 323 -3.03 1.14 14.90
N ALA A 324 -3.02 2.43 15.17
CA ALA A 324 -4.05 3.33 14.68
C ALA A 324 -3.42 4.64 14.19
N TYR A 325 -3.86 5.12 13.03
CA TYR A 325 -3.25 6.30 12.40
C TYR A 325 -4.20 7.02 11.45
N THR A 326 -3.92 8.32 11.26
CA THR A 326 -4.54 9.12 10.18
C THR A 326 -3.68 9.08 8.92
N PHE A 327 -4.33 9.32 7.78
CA PHE A 327 -3.64 9.40 6.49
C PHE A 327 -4.21 10.49 5.56
N GLY A 328 -4.93 11.44 6.08
CA GLY A 328 -5.47 12.53 5.27
C GLY A 328 -6.32 13.51 6.05
N PRO A 329 -6.71 14.64 5.41
CA PRO A 329 -7.41 15.73 6.05
C PRO A 329 -8.89 15.49 6.29
N GLU A 330 -9.49 14.47 5.66
CA GLU A 330 -10.92 14.23 5.77
C GLU A 330 -11.21 13.37 7.01
N GLU A 331 -12.30 13.67 7.68
CA GLU A 331 -12.79 12.85 8.79
C GLU A 331 -13.01 11.41 8.29
N GLY A 332 -12.52 10.43 9.01
CA GLY A 332 -12.56 9.03 8.57
C GLY A 332 -11.34 8.58 7.75
N MET A 333 -10.45 9.46 7.30
CA MET A 333 -9.17 9.05 6.73
C MET A 333 -8.25 8.53 7.82
N ASN A 334 -8.62 7.39 8.38
CA ASN A 334 -7.91 6.71 9.45
C ASN A 334 -8.00 5.19 9.28
N ALA A 335 -7.03 4.49 9.85
CA ALA A 335 -6.97 3.04 9.83
C ALA A 335 -6.63 2.49 11.20
N MET A 336 -7.10 1.27 11.44
CA MET A 336 -6.74 0.47 12.61
C MET A 336 -6.25 -0.90 12.15
N ASN A 337 -5.22 -1.41 12.82
CA ASN A 337 -4.64 -2.71 12.55
C ASN A 337 -4.32 -3.41 13.87
N TYR A 338 -5.03 -4.47 14.18
CA TYR A 338 -4.73 -5.33 15.32
C TYR A 338 -3.84 -6.49 14.85
N ILE A 339 -2.70 -6.63 15.48
CA ILE A 339 -1.67 -7.61 15.13
C ILE A 339 -1.39 -8.52 16.31
N ASP A 340 -1.76 -9.79 16.16
CA ASP A 340 -1.39 -10.88 17.07
C ASP A 340 -0.16 -11.62 16.50
N ARG A 341 0.37 -12.58 17.24
CA ARG A 341 1.48 -13.44 16.75
C ARG A 341 1.08 -14.35 15.60
N LYS A 342 -0.20 -14.60 15.38
CA LYS A 342 -0.70 -15.54 14.37
C LYS A 342 -1.48 -14.87 13.24
N PHE A 343 -1.96 -13.67 13.46
CA PHE A 343 -2.77 -12.96 12.47
C PHE A 343 -2.71 -11.45 12.63
N SER A 344 -3.15 -10.77 11.59
CA SER A 344 -3.44 -9.34 11.59
C SER A 344 -4.84 -9.12 11.01
N ILE A 345 -5.62 -8.23 11.61
CA ILE A 345 -6.93 -7.80 11.13
C ILE A 345 -7.01 -6.28 11.14
N SER A 346 -7.47 -5.69 10.04
CA SER A 346 -7.42 -4.25 9.84
C SER A 346 -8.61 -3.71 9.07
N SER A 347 -8.97 -2.49 9.42
CA SER A 347 -9.98 -1.71 8.73
C SER A 347 -9.55 -0.26 8.56
N ALA A 348 -9.95 0.36 7.43
CA ALA A 348 -9.83 1.80 7.19
C ALA A 348 -11.22 2.41 7.00
N GLY A 349 -11.42 3.62 7.50
CA GLY A 349 -12.71 4.29 7.46
C GLY A 349 -12.95 5.09 6.18
N HIS A 350 -11.91 5.41 5.46
CA HIS A 350 -11.95 6.12 4.19
C HIS A 350 -10.90 5.54 3.24
N HIS A 351 -10.85 6.01 2.02
CA HIS A 351 -9.89 5.55 1.02
C HIS A 351 -9.01 6.71 0.53
N TYR A 352 -7.89 6.37 -0.06
CA TYR A 352 -7.08 7.30 -0.81
C TYR A 352 -7.87 7.86 -2.00
N SER A 353 -7.98 9.16 -2.11
CA SER A 353 -8.86 9.78 -3.10
C SER A 353 -8.39 9.52 -4.54
N GLY A 354 -9.17 8.84 -5.31
CA GLY A 354 -9.11 8.88 -6.74
C GLY A 354 -8.87 7.58 -7.49
N ASN A 355 -8.19 6.60 -6.94
CA ASN A 355 -7.73 5.49 -7.74
C ASN A 355 -8.47 4.15 -7.53
N GLY A 356 -9.23 3.99 -6.44
CA GLY A 356 -9.93 2.73 -6.15
C GLY A 356 -8.99 1.52 -5.99
N THR A 357 -7.74 1.76 -5.58
CA THR A 357 -6.71 0.74 -5.40
C THR A 357 -6.42 0.46 -3.94
N GLU A 358 -7.28 0.90 -3.07
CA GLU A 358 -7.15 0.70 -1.63
C GLU A 358 -7.55 -0.71 -1.23
N LYS A 359 -6.87 -1.18 -0.20
CA LYS A 359 -7.18 -2.39 0.54
C LYS A 359 -7.66 -1.96 1.93
N SER A 360 -8.95 -1.64 2.02
CA SER A 360 -9.53 -1.02 3.22
C SER A 360 -9.79 -2.01 4.34
N LEU A 361 -10.22 -3.22 3.99
CA LEU A 361 -10.53 -4.29 4.94
C LEU A 361 -9.68 -5.49 4.61
N THR A 362 -8.93 -5.99 5.60
CA THR A 362 -8.00 -7.10 5.37
C THR A 362 -7.79 -7.95 6.62
N VAL A 363 -7.56 -9.24 6.38
CA VAL A 363 -7.03 -10.17 7.36
C VAL A 363 -5.84 -10.90 6.74
N VAL A 364 -4.77 -11.03 7.51
CA VAL A 364 -3.60 -11.81 7.15
C VAL A 364 -3.35 -12.85 8.23
N VAL A 365 -3.22 -14.12 7.86
CA VAL A 365 -2.93 -15.21 8.80
C VAL A 365 -1.58 -15.83 8.42
N ALA A 366 -0.70 -16.01 9.40
CA ALA A 366 0.52 -16.79 9.23
C ALA A 366 0.20 -18.25 9.50
N GLY A 367 0.29 -19.06 8.45
CA GLY A 367 0.30 -20.52 8.59
C GLY A 367 1.66 -21.03 9.08
N ASP A 368 1.82 -22.33 9.14
CA ASP A 368 3.10 -22.97 9.43
C ASP A 368 4.18 -22.61 8.38
N ALA A 369 5.41 -23.01 8.59
CA ALA A 369 6.55 -22.65 7.73
C ALA A 369 6.39 -23.06 6.25
N HIS A 370 5.43 -23.91 5.93
CA HIS A 370 5.16 -24.40 4.57
C HIS A 370 3.94 -23.76 3.92
N ARG A 371 3.14 -23.08 4.71
CA ARG A 371 1.87 -22.50 4.29
C ARG A 371 2.00 -21.00 4.17
N SER A 372 2.69 -20.45 3.44
CA SER A 372 2.72 -18.98 3.15
C SER A 372 1.59 -18.17 3.81
N ILE A 373 1.60 -16.91 3.61
CA ILE A 373 0.62 -16.00 4.19
C ILE A 373 -0.73 -16.19 3.53
N ILE A 374 -1.76 -16.26 4.35
CA ILE A 374 -3.15 -16.36 3.93
C ILE A 374 -3.79 -14.99 4.06
N ASN A 375 -4.24 -14.45 2.95
CA ASN A 375 -4.67 -13.06 2.85
C ASN A 375 -6.13 -12.97 2.42
N TYR A 376 -6.90 -12.17 3.16
CA TYR A 376 -8.29 -11.83 2.88
C TYR A 376 -8.38 -10.32 2.63
N ALA A 377 -9.16 -9.92 1.66
CA ALA A 377 -9.36 -8.51 1.35
C ALA A 377 -10.74 -8.25 0.77
N HIS A 378 -11.30 -7.08 1.08
CA HIS A 378 -12.56 -6.59 0.49
C HIS A 378 -12.31 -5.47 -0.51
N TYR A 379 -13.17 -5.37 -1.52
CA TYR A 379 -13.21 -4.24 -2.45
C TYR A 379 -14.54 -4.14 -3.21
N MET A 380 -14.85 -2.95 -3.65
CA MET A 380 -15.98 -2.66 -4.54
C MET A 380 -15.51 -2.61 -5.98
N GLU A 381 -16.28 -3.15 -6.90
CA GLU A 381 -15.84 -3.30 -8.28
C GLU A 381 -16.97 -3.10 -9.29
N GLY A 382 -16.62 -2.53 -10.43
CA GLY A 382 -17.52 -2.26 -11.55
C GLY A 382 -17.34 -3.17 -12.76
N ARG A 383 -16.48 -4.17 -12.68
CA ARG A 383 -16.25 -5.21 -13.71
C ARG A 383 -16.26 -6.58 -13.09
N ASN A 384 -16.13 -7.60 -13.95
CA ASN A 384 -15.99 -9.00 -13.56
C ASN A 384 -14.53 -9.41 -13.30
N ASP A 385 -13.66 -8.52 -12.94
CA ASP A 385 -12.31 -8.88 -12.54
C ASP A 385 -12.12 -8.70 -11.02
N PRO A 386 -12.48 -9.71 -10.23
CA PRO A 386 -12.53 -9.61 -8.77
C PRO A 386 -11.15 -9.57 -8.12
N PHE A 387 -10.11 -9.94 -8.82
CA PHE A 387 -8.78 -10.07 -8.24
C PHE A 387 -7.87 -8.89 -8.56
N GLY A 388 -8.45 -7.84 -9.18
CA GLY A 388 -7.68 -6.68 -9.52
C GLY A 388 -6.45 -7.07 -10.34
N ARG A 389 -6.64 -7.83 -11.42
CA ARG A 389 -5.65 -7.93 -12.48
C ARG A 389 -5.47 -6.58 -13.10
N ILE A 390 -4.86 -5.77 -12.34
CA ILE A 390 -4.79 -4.39 -12.65
C ILE A 390 -3.45 -4.22 -13.28
N ASN A 391 -3.47 -4.31 -14.58
CA ASN A 391 -2.46 -3.64 -15.35
C ASN A 391 -2.56 -2.16 -15.00
N TYR A 392 -1.47 -1.58 -14.63
CA TYR A 392 -1.30 -0.16 -14.43
C TYR A 392 -2.02 0.60 -15.53
N GLY A 393 -3.07 1.22 -15.31
CA GLY A 393 -3.88 1.94 -16.29
C GLY A 393 -5.31 1.46 -16.46
N SER A 394 -5.66 0.23 -16.11
CA SER A 394 -7.05 -0.25 -16.19
C SER A 394 -7.80 -0.26 -14.86
N HIS A 395 -7.10 -0.33 -13.76
CA HIS A 395 -7.67 -0.45 -12.41
C HIS A 395 -8.33 0.81 -11.89
N VAL A 396 -7.74 1.94 -12.20
CA VAL A 396 -8.18 3.27 -11.75
C VAL A 396 -9.63 3.54 -12.13
N TRP A 397 -10.08 2.89 -13.18
CA TRP A 397 -11.35 3.17 -13.80
C TRP A 397 -12.44 2.12 -13.53
N THR A 398 -12.11 1.06 -12.81
CA THR A 398 -13.02 -0.08 -12.61
C THR A 398 -13.45 -0.29 -11.17
N CYS A 399 -12.70 0.24 -10.22
CA CYS A 399 -13.04 0.14 -8.80
C CYS A 399 -13.83 1.35 -8.34
N PHE A 400 -14.90 1.09 -7.59
CA PHE A 400 -15.62 2.13 -6.86
C PHE A 400 -14.88 2.46 -5.56
N ARG A 401 -15.14 3.62 -5.02
CA ARG A 401 -14.73 3.97 -3.67
C ARG A 401 -15.50 3.11 -2.70
N ASP A 402 -14.80 2.44 -1.82
CA ASP A 402 -15.35 1.32 -1.06
C ASP A 402 -15.34 1.51 0.47
N ALA A 403 -15.03 2.68 0.96
CA ALA A 403 -15.04 2.92 2.39
C ALA A 403 -16.13 3.93 2.77
N TYR A 404 -17.09 3.52 3.57
CA TYR A 404 -18.14 4.39 4.08
C TYR A 404 -18.10 4.58 5.58
N GLY A 405 -17.85 3.53 6.33
CA GLY A 405 -17.76 3.61 7.78
C GLY A 405 -17.32 2.30 8.39
N ARG A 406 -16.75 2.37 9.57
CA ARG A 406 -16.29 1.20 10.27
C ARG A 406 -16.24 1.41 11.77
N SER A 407 -16.30 0.32 12.52
CA SER A 407 -15.99 0.24 13.93
C SER A 407 -15.15 -0.99 14.16
N GLN A 408 -14.01 -0.87 14.82
CA GLN A 408 -13.10 -1.98 15.12
C GLN A 408 -12.82 -2.06 16.60
N HIS A 409 -12.87 -3.27 17.12
CA HIS A 409 -12.48 -3.62 18.48
C HIS A 409 -11.54 -4.83 18.41
N ASP A 410 -10.27 -4.60 18.66
CA ASP A 410 -9.21 -5.62 18.59
C ASP A 410 -9.31 -6.53 17.34
N ASN A 411 -9.64 -7.78 17.54
CA ASN A 411 -9.68 -8.84 16.54
C ASN A 411 -10.99 -8.90 15.73
N GLU A 412 -11.81 -7.90 15.81
CA GLU A 412 -13.07 -7.85 15.07
C GLU A 412 -13.47 -6.42 14.65
N PHE A 413 -14.16 -6.30 13.53
CA PHE A 413 -14.74 -5.04 13.09
C PHE A 413 -16.07 -5.22 12.36
N VAL A 414 -16.91 -4.19 12.43
CA VAL A 414 -18.06 -4.01 11.53
C VAL A 414 -17.72 -2.89 10.57
N ALA A 415 -17.93 -3.13 9.28
CA ALA A 415 -17.66 -2.15 8.23
C ALA A 415 -18.82 -2.04 7.26
N PHE A 416 -19.13 -0.80 6.89
CA PHE A 416 -20.05 -0.45 5.82
C PHE A 416 -19.25 -0.08 4.58
N GLN A 417 -19.49 -0.79 3.50
CA GLN A 417 -18.86 -0.58 2.21
C GLN A 417 -19.93 -0.36 1.16
N ALA A 418 -19.82 0.71 0.41
CA ALA A 418 -20.82 1.03 -0.59
C ALA A 418 -20.19 1.69 -1.82
N GLY A 419 -20.79 1.44 -2.97
CA GLY A 419 -20.53 2.16 -4.20
C GLY A 419 -21.69 3.07 -4.56
N ASN A 420 -21.39 4.27 -5.04
CA ASN A 420 -22.40 5.18 -5.54
C ASN A 420 -22.14 5.52 -7.02
N GLY A 421 -23.19 5.76 -7.77
CA GLY A 421 -23.08 6.09 -9.18
C GLY A 421 -22.37 7.40 -9.49
N ARG A 422 -22.14 8.25 -8.48
CA ARG A 422 -21.40 9.52 -8.63
C ARG A 422 -19.92 9.29 -8.94
N ASP A 423 -19.32 8.29 -8.27
CA ASP A 423 -17.93 7.92 -8.47
C ASP A 423 -17.77 6.83 -9.54
N ASN A 424 -18.76 6.72 -10.41
CA ASN A 424 -18.87 5.70 -11.43
C ASN A 424 -17.66 5.70 -12.38
N PRO A 425 -16.79 4.68 -12.32
CA PRO A 425 -15.66 4.61 -13.22
C PRO A 425 -16.13 4.53 -14.68
N PRO A 426 -15.44 5.17 -15.63
CA PRO A 426 -15.86 5.20 -17.04
C PRO A 426 -16.10 3.82 -17.65
N ALA A 427 -15.37 2.83 -17.20
CA ALA A 427 -15.46 1.46 -17.71
C ALA A 427 -16.36 0.53 -16.88
N ALA A 428 -17.04 1.04 -15.84
CA ALA A 428 -17.92 0.23 -15.02
C ALA A 428 -19.14 -0.24 -15.82
N SER A 429 -19.46 -1.52 -15.67
CA SER A 429 -20.63 -2.16 -16.30
C SER A 429 -21.64 -2.70 -15.27
N ASN A 430 -21.26 -2.72 -14.00
CA ASN A 430 -22.07 -3.20 -12.88
C ASN A 430 -21.59 -2.55 -11.57
N LEU A 431 -22.19 -2.95 -10.45
CA LEU A 431 -21.73 -2.62 -9.10
C LEU A 431 -21.73 -3.89 -8.26
N ARG A 432 -20.56 -4.27 -7.75
CA ARG A 432 -20.35 -5.48 -6.95
C ARG A 432 -19.47 -5.23 -5.75
N SER A 433 -19.74 -5.96 -4.68
CA SER A 433 -18.88 -6.12 -3.52
C SER A 433 -18.20 -7.48 -3.60
N HIS A 434 -16.89 -7.53 -3.39
CA HIS A 434 -16.12 -8.76 -3.39
C HIS A 434 -15.31 -8.91 -2.12
N ILE A 435 -15.30 -10.12 -1.55
CA ILE A 435 -14.32 -10.54 -0.57
C ILE A 435 -13.46 -11.61 -1.20
N LEU A 436 -12.16 -11.37 -1.28
CA LEU A 436 -11.19 -12.41 -1.61
C LEU A 436 -11.01 -13.31 -0.40
N VAL A 437 -11.14 -14.61 -0.64
CA VAL A 437 -10.89 -15.64 0.37
C VAL A 437 -9.95 -16.69 -0.23
N PRO A 438 -8.92 -17.11 0.50
CA PRO A 438 -8.01 -18.14 0.01
C PRO A 438 -8.74 -19.49 -0.10
N GLY A 439 -8.59 -20.14 -1.23
CA GLY A 439 -9.12 -21.49 -1.47
C GLY A 439 -8.10 -22.60 -1.21
N THR A 440 -6.83 -22.23 -1.03
CA THR A 440 -5.75 -23.13 -0.64
C THR A 440 -5.09 -22.66 0.65
N TYR A 441 -4.37 -23.52 1.30
CA TYR A 441 -3.71 -23.26 2.59
C TYR A 441 -4.67 -23.04 3.77
N VAL A 442 -5.96 -23.30 3.58
CA VAL A 442 -6.94 -23.40 4.67
C VAL A 442 -7.24 -24.88 4.93
N ASP A 443 -7.43 -25.25 6.18
CA ASP A 443 -7.70 -26.63 6.54
C ASP A 443 -9.15 -27.00 6.24
N GLU A 444 -10.06 -26.05 6.43
CA GLU A 444 -11.46 -26.21 6.08
C GLU A 444 -12.20 -24.89 5.91
N MET A 445 -13.24 -24.93 5.09
CA MET A 445 -14.14 -23.81 4.80
C MET A 445 -15.57 -24.21 5.06
N TRP A 446 -16.37 -23.28 5.53
CA TRP A 446 -17.79 -23.49 5.83
C TRP A 446 -18.63 -22.29 5.41
N VAL A 447 -19.81 -22.58 4.87
CA VAL A 447 -20.89 -21.60 4.73
C VAL A 447 -21.98 -22.00 5.73
N GLY A 448 -22.15 -21.19 6.77
CA GLY A 448 -23.01 -21.56 7.89
C GLY A 448 -22.61 -22.89 8.54
N ASN A 449 -23.49 -23.88 8.45
CA ASN A 449 -23.27 -25.24 8.96
C ASN A 449 -22.84 -26.24 7.90
N GLU A 450 -22.69 -25.82 6.66
CA GLU A 450 -22.27 -26.69 5.55
C GLU A 450 -20.77 -26.55 5.29
N ARG A 451 -20.04 -27.66 5.40
CA ARG A 451 -18.63 -27.71 5.02
C ARG A 451 -18.51 -27.61 3.50
N ILE A 452 -17.66 -26.70 3.05
CA ILE A 452 -17.30 -26.54 1.65
C ILE A 452 -16.20 -27.55 1.32
N PRO A 453 -16.43 -28.49 0.40
CA PRO A 453 -15.43 -29.50 0.08
C PRO A 453 -14.24 -28.92 -0.67
N ASP A 454 -13.07 -29.56 -0.53
CA ASP A 454 -11.81 -29.07 -1.11
C ASP A 454 -11.87 -28.93 -2.64
N TRP A 455 -12.62 -29.79 -3.32
CA TRP A 455 -12.83 -29.72 -4.78
C TRP A 455 -13.65 -28.50 -5.23
N PHE A 456 -14.36 -27.83 -4.31
CA PHE A 456 -15.10 -26.59 -4.63
C PHE A 456 -14.16 -25.52 -5.19
N ALA A 457 -12.93 -25.50 -4.72
CA ALA A 457 -11.90 -24.57 -5.17
C ALA A 457 -11.28 -24.95 -6.54
N MET A 458 -11.83 -25.90 -7.27
CA MET A 458 -11.24 -26.40 -8.52
C MET A 458 -12.15 -26.28 -9.76
N SER A 459 -13.39 -25.84 -9.63
CA SER A 459 -14.29 -25.71 -10.81
C SER A 459 -15.53 -24.92 -10.48
N GLY A 460 -15.99 -24.09 -11.37
CA GLY A 460 -17.19 -23.25 -11.49
C GLY A 460 -18.38 -23.39 -10.52
N ASN A 461 -18.12 -23.82 -9.29
CA ASN A 461 -19.13 -24.00 -8.26
C ASN A 461 -19.52 -22.66 -7.64
N ALA A 462 -20.75 -22.59 -7.16
CA ALA A 462 -21.28 -21.45 -6.44
C ALA A 462 -22.10 -21.89 -5.23
N LYS A 463 -21.91 -21.22 -4.10
CA LYS A 463 -22.69 -21.43 -2.88
C LYS A 463 -23.18 -20.09 -2.36
N ALA A 464 -24.48 -19.91 -2.34
CA ALA A 464 -25.09 -18.71 -1.75
C ALA A 464 -25.01 -18.75 -0.21
N LEU A 465 -24.76 -17.61 0.40
CA LEU A 465 -24.84 -17.42 1.85
C LEU A 465 -26.29 -17.00 2.16
N SER A 466 -27.06 -17.90 2.75
CA SER A 466 -28.49 -17.72 3.02
C SER A 466 -28.78 -17.31 4.46
N ALA A 467 -30.04 -17.01 4.76
CA ALA A 467 -30.49 -16.78 6.13
C ALA A 467 -30.30 -18.01 7.03
N GLU A 468 -30.46 -19.22 6.49
CA GLU A 468 -30.22 -20.49 7.20
C GLU A 468 -28.75 -20.66 7.58
N ASP A 469 -27.85 -20.08 6.76
CA ASP A 469 -26.41 -20.03 7.00
C ASP A 469 -25.99 -18.84 7.89
N GLY A 470 -26.95 -18.05 8.40
CA GLY A 470 -26.71 -16.80 9.11
C GLY A 470 -25.93 -15.78 8.28
N TYR A 471 -25.95 -15.90 6.95
CA TYR A 471 -25.14 -15.12 5.98
C TYR A 471 -23.63 -15.16 6.29
N SER A 472 -23.13 -16.29 6.80
CA SER A 472 -21.80 -16.41 7.39
C SER A 472 -20.89 -17.35 6.58
N TYR A 473 -19.64 -16.94 6.47
CA TYR A 473 -18.52 -17.74 5.96
C TYR A 473 -17.47 -17.90 7.04
N PHE A 474 -16.86 -19.09 7.12
CA PHE A 474 -15.79 -19.42 8.04
C PHE A 474 -14.67 -20.16 7.32
N SER A 475 -13.45 -19.87 7.69
CA SER A 475 -12.30 -20.71 7.34
C SER A 475 -11.42 -20.95 8.56
N ARG A 476 -10.97 -22.19 8.73
CA ARG A 476 -10.04 -22.59 9.78
C ARG A 476 -8.66 -22.85 9.19
N ILE A 477 -7.66 -22.32 9.86
CA ILE A 477 -6.25 -22.46 9.53
C ILE A 477 -5.55 -22.78 10.84
N GLU A 478 -5.19 -24.06 11.03
CA GLU A 478 -4.68 -24.56 12.32
C GLU A 478 -5.68 -24.27 13.46
N ASP A 479 -5.30 -23.47 14.44
CA ASP A 479 -6.16 -23.02 15.53
C ASP A 479 -6.75 -21.62 15.34
N ILE A 480 -6.61 -21.04 14.14
CA ILE A 480 -7.16 -19.72 13.79
C ILE A 480 -8.42 -19.90 12.95
N VAL A 481 -9.45 -19.13 13.28
CA VAL A 481 -10.68 -19.06 12.49
C VAL A 481 -10.90 -17.63 12.03
N VAL A 482 -11.04 -17.46 10.72
CA VAL A 482 -11.51 -16.20 10.12
C VAL A 482 -12.98 -16.34 9.80
N SER A 483 -13.77 -15.41 10.31
CA SER A 483 -15.21 -15.37 10.15
C SER A 483 -15.62 -14.09 9.46
N VAL A 484 -16.53 -14.20 8.50
CA VAL A 484 -17.19 -13.07 7.84
C VAL A 484 -18.70 -13.29 7.88
N ARG A 485 -19.44 -12.35 8.45
CA ARG A 485 -20.89 -12.36 8.48
C ARG A 485 -21.45 -11.10 7.83
N TYR A 486 -22.33 -11.26 6.86
CA TYR A 486 -23.07 -10.14 6.29
C TYR A 486 -24.23 -9.79 7.23
N LEU A 487 -24.20 -8.59 7.76
CA LEU A 487 -25.25 -8.07 8.65
C LEU A 487 -26.38 -7.44 7.84
N PHE A 488 -26.04 -6.78 6.74
CA PHE A 488 -27.00 -6.12 5.86
C PHE A 488 -26.43 -5.98 4.45
N THR A 489 -27.29 -6.17 3.44
CA THR A 489 -26.98 -5.95 2.03
C THR A 489 -28.14 -5.25 1.35
N PHE A 490 -27.85 -4.31 0.48
CA PHE A 490 -28.89 -3.64 -0.31
C PHE A 490 -28.35 -3.27 -1.70
N GLY A 491 -29.14 -3.57 -2.71
CA GLY A 491 -28.89 -3.11 -4.07
C GLY A 491 -29.38 -1.69 -4.29
N THR A 492 -29.03 -1.12 -5.43
CA THR A 492 -29.54 0.19 -5.84
C THR A 492 -31.07 0.24 -5.99
N ASP A 493 -31.71 -0.91 -6.07
CA ASP A 493 -33.17 -1.10 -6.08
C ASP A 493 -33.80 -1.23 -4.67
N GLY A 494 -32.99 -1.06 -3.62
CA GLY A 494 -33.40 -1.16 -2.23
C GLY A 494 -33.68 -2.59 -1.73
N LYS A 495 -33.42 -3.60 -2.55
CA LYS A 495 -33.64 -5.01 -2.18
C LYS A 495 -32.40 -5.62 -1.56
N ALA A 496 -32.59 -6.57 -0.67
CA ALA A 496 -31.52 -7.42 -0.16
C ALA A 496 -30.83 -8.17 -1.31
N LYS A 497 -29.53 -8.26 -1.27
CA LYS A 497 -28.69 -8.97 -2.24
C LYS A 497 -27.99 -10.15 -1.57
N MET A 498 -27.98 -11.28 -2.26
CA MET A 498 -27.42 -12.52 -1.76
C MET A 498 -25.90 -12.56 -2.03
N PRO A 499 -25.05 -12.69 -0.99
CA PRO A 499 -23.64 -12.99 -1.19
C PRO A 499 -23.45 -14.42 -1.71
N VAL A 500 -22.53 -14.62 -2.63
CA VAL A 500 -22.29 -15.92 -3.26
C VAL A 500 -20.81 -16.22 -3.26
N LEU A 501 -20.42 -17.33 -2.61
CA LEU A 501 -19.08 -17.89 -2.69
C LEU A 501 -18.90 -18.57 -4.06
N THR A 502 -17.86 -18.20 -4.78
CA THR A 502 -17.53 -18.76 -6.10
C THR A 502 -16.04 -19.01 -6.24
N TYR A 503 -15.71 -19.95 -7.14
CA TYR A 503 -14.35 -20.15 -7.61
C TYR A 503 -14.10 -19.36 -8.89
N ASP A 504 -12.92 -18.79 -9.02
CA ASP A 504 -12.49 -18.08 -10.21
C ASP A 504 -11.18 -18.66 -10.75
N SER A 505 -11.30 -19.51 -11.78
CA SER A 505 -10.16 -20.17 -12.41
C SER A 505 -9.25 -19.23 -13.19
N GLU A 506 -9.79 -18.14 -13.73
CA GLU A 506 -9.03 -17.20 -14.56
C GLU A 506 -8.03 -16.38 -13.73
N ASN A 507 -8.29 -16.26 -12.44
CA ASN A 507 -7.53 -15.41 -11.54
C ASN A 507 -6.67 -16.16 -10.52
N SER A 508 -6.66 -17.48 -10.58
CA SER A 508 -5.92 -18.34 -9.64
C SER A 508 -4.41 -18.09 -9.57
N GLY A 509 -3.83 -17.46 -10.59
CA GLY A 509 -2.40 -17.12 -10.63
C GLY A 509 -2.00 -15.85 -9.86
N TYR A 510 -2.97 -15.03 -9.42
CA TYR A 510 -2.71 -13.75 -8.76
C TYR A 510 -2.88 -13.79 -7.25
N VAL A 511 -3.50 -14.81 -6.74
CA VAL A 511 -3.60 -15.09 -5.30
C VAL A 511 -2.78 -16.34 -5.05
N TYR A 512 -1.94 -16.33 -4.03
CA TYR A 512 -1.21 -17.52 -3.63
C TYR A 512 -2.22 -18.65 -3.36
N GLY A 513 -2.30 -19.56 -4.31
CA GLY A 513 -3.25 -20.64 -4.28
C GLY A 513 -4.52 -20.41 -5.13
N THR A 514 -5.49 -21.28 -4.95
CA THR A 514 -6.77 -21.22 -5.65
C THR A 514 -7.59 -20.05 -5.14
N ALA A 515 -8.02 -19.19 -6.03
CA ALA A 515 -8.78 -18.01 -5.69
C ALA A 515 -10.26 -18.36 -5.48
N LEU A 516 -10.77 -18.04 -4.32
CA LEU A 516 -12.20 -17.98 -4.04
C LEU A 516 -12.61 -16.53 -3.77
N ARG A 517 -13.86 -16.26 -3.99
CA ARG A 517 -14.45 -14.96 -3.67
C ARG A 517 -15.88 -15.10 -3.17
N ILE A 518 -16.27 -14.19 -2.30
CA ILE A 518 -17.68 -13.98 -1.98
C ILE A 518 -18.11 -12.71 -2.71
N THR A 519 -19.02 -12.85 -3.66
CA THR A 519 -19.52 -11.74 -4.49
C THR A 519 -20.94 -11.40 -4.11
N THR A 520 -21.20 -10.11 -3.88
CA THR A 520 -22.56 -9.57 -3.74
C THR A 520 -22.85 -8.63 -4.93
N GLU A 521 -23.74 -9.02 -5.83
CA GLU A 521 -24.13 -8.18 -6.94
C GLU A 521 -25.17 -7.15 -6.50
N LEU A 522 -24.75 -5.90 -6.38
CA LEU A 522 -25.59 -4.79 -5.91
C LEU A 522 -26.39 -4.16 -7.06
N LYS A 523 -25.84 -4.18 -8.28
CA LYS A 523 -26.49 -3.83 -9.53
C LYS A 523 -25.83 -4.55 -10.70
N ALA A 524 -26.62 -5.25 -11.52
CA ALA A 524 -26.13 -6.00 -12.68
C ALA A 524 -25.75 -5.09 -13.87
N SER A 525 -26.21 -3.84 -13.88
CA SER A 525 -25.87 -2.83 -14.87
C SER A 525 -25.10 -1.68 -14.22
N ARG A 526 -24.52 -0.81 -15.05
CA ARG A 526 -23.85 0.41 -14.58
C ARG A 526 -24.80 1.23 -13.69
N PRO A 527 -24.38 1.62 -12.47
CA PRO A 527 -25.21 2.47 -11.62
C PRO A 527 -25.30 3.89 -12.19
N ASP A 528 -26.47 4.51 -12.08
CA ASP A 528 -26.67 5.89 -12.45
C ASP A 528 -26.14 6.83 -11.35
N PRO A 529 -25.77 8.09 -11.68
CA PRO A 529 -25.37 9.06 -10.67
C PRO A 529 -26.43 9.20 -9.56
N GLY A 530 -26.03 8.97 -8.33
CA GLY A 530 -26.92 9.03 -7.17
C GLY A 530 -27.50 7.70 -6.71
N GLU A 531 -27.42 6.63 -7.49
CA GLU A 531 -27.75 5.28 -7.03
C GLU A 531 -26.68 4.78 -6.06
N LEU A 532 -27.13 4.18 -4.97
CA LEU A 532 -26.29 3.64 -3.92
C LEU A 532 -26.62 2.17 -3.66
N GLY A 533 -25.60 1.33 -3.62
CA GLY A 533 -25.70 -0.06 -3.18
C GLY A 533 -24.54 -0.41 -2.26
N GLY A 534 -24.79 -1.25 -1.26
CA GLY A 534 -23.75 -1.52 -0.27
C GLY A 534 -23.96 -2.79 0.54
N VAL A 535 -22.96 -3.08 1.35
CA VAL A 535 -22.90 -4.20 2.28
C VAL A 535 -22.38 -3.73 3.63
N ILE A 536 -22.95 -4.28 4.70
CA ILE A 536 -22.43 -4.12 6.06
C ILE A 536 -22.02 -5.51 6.54
N MET A 537 -20.78 -5.62 6.94
CA MET A 537 -20.15 -6.90 7.27
C MET A 537 -19.49 -6.85 8.64
N TRP A 538 -19.56 -7.94 9.35
CA TRP A 538 -18.78 -8.21 10.55
C TRP A 538 -17.69 -9.21 10.24
N TRP A 539 -16.44 -8.82 10.46
CA TRP A 539 -15.27 -9.66 10.34
C TRP A 539 -14.66 -9.89 11.69
N ARG A 540 -14.22 -11.13 11.91
CA ARG A 540 -13.63 -11.53 13.18
C ARG A 540 -12.58 -12.62 12.98
N VAL A 541 -11.53 -12.58 13.80
CA VAL A 541 -10.50 -13.61 13.84
C VAL A 541 -10.40 -14.16 15.26
N ASP A 542 -10.60 -15.45 15.42
CA ASP A 542 -10.50 -16.15 16.70
C ASP A 542 -9.30 -17.09 16.69
N LYS A 543 -8.62 -17.22 17.84
CA LYS A 543 -7.49 -18.13 18.05
C LYS A 543 -7.79 -19.16 19.13
N GLY A 544 -7.02 -20.25 19.15
CA GLY A 544 -7.21 -21.34 20.11
C GLY A 544 -8.39 -22.25 19.77
N ILE A 545 -8.83 -22.23 18.51
CA ILE A 545 -9.93 -23.06 17.99
C ILE A 545 -9.34 -24.33 17.38
N ASP A 546 -8.76 -25.14 18.20
CA ASP A 546 -7.94 -26.32 17.87
C ASP A 546 -8.72 -27.63 17.75
N THR A 547 -10.03 -27.64 18.08
CA THR A 547 -10.90 -28.82 17.94
C THR A 547 -12.17 -28.53 17.16
N ASP A 548 -12.78 -29.57 16.60
CA ASP A 548 -14.02 -29.47 15.83
C ASP A 548 -15.19 -29.00 16.70
N GLU A 549 -15.22 -29.40 17.98
CA GLU A 549 -16.23 -28.95 18.92
C GLU A 549 -16.14 -27.45 19.20
N LYS A 550 -14.94 -26.93 19.44
CA LYS A 550 -14.72 -25.49 19.62
C LYS A 550 -15.10 -24.74 18.35
N PHE A 551 -14.75 -25.26 17.19
CA PHE A 551 -15.09 -24.63 15.92
C PHE A 551 -16.60 -24.63 15.66
N ALA A 552 -17.28 -25.74 15.90
CA ALA A 552 -18.74 -25.82 15.79
C ALA A 552 -19.43 -24.84 16.77
N ALA A 553 -18.95 -24.78 18.01
CA ALA A 553 -19.47 -23.86 19.02
C ALA A 553 -19.26 -22.38 18.62
N LEU A 554 -18.10 -22.04 18.06
CA LEU A 554 -17.81 -20.70 17.57
C LEU A 554 -18.74 -20.32 16.42
N ARG A 555 -18.87 -21.17 15.39
CA ARG A 555 -19.77 -20.92 14.25
C ARG A 555 -21.19 -20.69 14.72
N LYS A 556 -21.69 -21.54 15.64
CA LYS A 556 -23.03 -21.38 16.21
C LYS A 556 -23.19 -20.02 16.88
N ARG A 557 -22.26 -19.62 17.77
CA ARG A 557 -22.34 -18.34 18.47
C ARG A 557 -22.34 -17.15 17.51
N ILE A 558 -21.51 -17.20 16.46
CA ILE A 558 -21.44 -16.12 15.45
C ILE A 558 -22.73 -16.05 14.63
N MET A 559 -23.27 -17.19 14.19
CA MET A 559 -24.52 -17.22 13.41
C MET A 559 -25.73 -16.78 14.22
N GLU A 560 -25.77 -17.11 15.52
CA GLU A 560 -26.87 -16.78 16.43
C GLU A 560 -26.72 -15.39 17.08
N ALA A 561 -25.59 -14.69 16.89
CA ALA A 561 -25.40 -13.35 17.44
C ALA A 561 -26.53 -12.41 16.97
N GLU A 562 -27.09 -11.66 17.91
CA GLU A 562 -28.18 -10.72 17.62
C GLU A 562 -27.68 -9.60 16.69
N VAL A 563 -28.46 -9.31 15.65
CA VAL A 563 -28.16 -8.27 14.67
C VAL A 563 -29.30 -7.28 14.62
N HIS A 564 -29.00 -6.01 14.81
CA HIS A 564 -29.87 -4.92 14.45
C HIS A 564 -29.51 -4.43 13.05
N ALA A 565 -30.41 -4.61 12.11
CA ALA A 565 -30.21 -4.20 10.72
C ALA A 565 -31.20 -3.09 10.32
N PRO A 566 -30.80 -2.16 9.45
CA PRO A 566 -31.70 -1.13 8.95
C PRO A 566 -32.80 -1.71 8.03
N ALA A 567 -33.82 -0.91 7.78
CA ALA A 567 -34.91 -1.32 6.89
C ALA A 567 -34.44 -1.45 5.43
N GLN A 568 -34.97 -2.46 4.73
CA GLN A 568 -34.77 -2.59 3.28
C GLN A 568 -35.51 -1.48 2.54
N LYS A 569 -34.79 -0.59 1.89
CA LYS A 569 -35.31 0.51 1.07
C LYS A 569 -34.29 0.98 0.06
N VAL A 570 -34.70 1.79 -0.90
CA VAL A 570 -33.77 2.61 -1.67
C VAL A 570 -33.21 3.68 -0.74
N TYR A 571 -31.90 3.75 -0.64
CA TYR A 571 -31.22 4.72 0.20
C TYR A 571 -30.81 5.94 -0.59
N ASP A 572 -31.04 7.11 -0.01
CA ASP A 572 -30.70 8.41 -0.55
C ASP A 572 -29.79 9.21 0.40
N GLU A 573 -29.26 10.31 -0.14
CA GLU A 573 -28.49 11.28 0.66
C GLU A 573 -29.34 11.82 1.82
N GLY A 574 -28.78 11.82 3.00
CA GLY A 574 -29.45 12.26 4.23
C GLY A 574 -30.17 11.14 4.97
N ASP A 575 -30.29 9.95 4.40
CA ASP A 575 -30.85 8.80 5.11
C ASP A 575 -29.93 8.35 6.25
N ALA A 576 -30.52 8.08 7.42
CA ALA A 576 -29.79 7.45 8.50
C ALA A 576 -29.68 5.94 8.28
N ILE A 577 -28.52 5.39 8.60
CA ILE A 577 -28.28 3.95 8.72
C ILE A 577 -27.75 3.68 10.13
N GLU A 578 -28.30 2.66 10.77
CA GLU A 578 -27.78 2.08 11.99
C GLU A 578 -27.79 0.57 11.82
N CYS A 579 -26.64 -0.06 12.07
CA CYS A 579 -26.49 -1.51 12.00
C CYS A 579 -25.45 -1.97 13.01
N TYR A 580 -25.80 -2.92 13.86
CA TYR A 580 -24.86 -3.46 14.84
C TYR A 580 -25.09 -4.95 15.10
N VAL A 581 -24.09 -5.58 15.65
CA VAL A 581 -24.15 -6.95 16.19
C VAL A 581 -23.84 -6.92 17.68
N MET A 582 -24.55 -7.75 18.45
CA MET A 582 -24.14 -8.10 19.81
C MET A 582 -23.17 -9.27 19.70
N THR A 583 -21.88 -9.01 19.97
CA THR A 583 -20.86 -10.05 19.84
C THR A 583 -21.06 -11.15 20.89
N PRO A 584 -20.49 -12.34 20.71
CA PRO A 584 -20.57 -13.42 21.71
C PRO A 584 -20.06 -13.04 23.10
N GLU A 585 -19.23 -12.02 23.19
CA GLU A 585 -18.68 -11.47 24.44
C GLU A 585 -19.57 -10.37 25.04
N GLY A 586 -20.68 -10.03 24.38
CA GLY A 586 -21.63 -9.02 24.83
C GLY A 586 -21.29 -7.59 24.44
N LEU A 587 -20.31 -7.41 23.53
CA LEU A 587 -19.99 -6.11 22.96
C LEU A 587 -21.01 -5.73 21.90
N LYS A 588 -21.56 -4.52 21.97
CA LYS A 588 -22.34 -3.92 20.90
C LYS A 588 -21.37 -3.25 19.90
N LEU A 589 -21.21 -3.87 18.75
CA LEU A 589 -20.28 -3.42 17.71
C LEU A 589 -21.04 -3.11 16.43
N GLY A 590 -20.87 -1.91 15.86
CA GLY A 590 -21.60 -1.54 14.67
C GLY A 590 -21.28 -0.15 14.15
N ILE A 591 -22.18 0.34 13.32
CA ILE A 591 -22.09 1.63 12.67
C ILE A 591 -23.41 2.39 12.81
N ALA A 592 -23.34 3.69 12.98
CA ALA A 592 -24.48 4.58 12.93
C ALA A 592 -24.09 5.92 12.28
N GLY A 593 -24.94 6.44 11.42
CA GLY A 593 -24.66 7.73 10.77
C GLY A 593 -25.64 8.08 9.66
N THR A 594 -25.35 9.16 8.97
CA THR A 594 -26.15 9.68 7.86
C THR A 594 -25.41 9.50 6.55
N LEU A 595 -26.07 8.95 5.55
CA LEU A 595 -25.51 8.79 4.21
C LEU A 595 -25.24 10.16 3.60
N SER A 596 -24.04 10.34 3.09
CA SER A 596 -23.65 11.51 2.32
C SER A 596 -23.20 11.09 0.93
N LYS A 597 -23.83 11.64 -0.09
CA LYS A 597 -23.39 11.52 -1.50
C LYS A 597 -22.26 12.50 -1.81
N LYS A 598 -21.97 13.44 -0.91
CA LYS A 598 -20.81 14.30 -0.97
C LYS A 598 -19.60 13.57 -0.39
N LYS A 599 -18.41 14.03 -0.72
CA LYS A 599 -17.15 13.48 -0.17
C LYS A 599 -17.03 13.61 1.35
N ASP A 600 -17.91 14.34 1.99
CA ASP A 600 -17.95 14.54 3.43
C ASP A 600 -18.60 13.31 4.07
N TYR A 601 -17.79 12.34 4.41
CA TYR A 601 -18.24 11.13 5.07
C TYR A 601 -18.50 11.42 6.54
N ASN A 602 -19.75 11.24 6.95
CA ASN A 602 -20.07 11.26 8.36
C ASN A 602 -19.36 10.11 9.07
N ARG A 603 -18.84 10.41 10.23
CA ARG A 603 -18.11 9.48 11.07
C ARG A 603 -19.04 8.41 11.62
N TRP A 604 -18.68 7.14 11.42
CA TRP A 604 -19.55 6.01 11.71
C TRP A 604 -18.83 5.02 12.61
N ILE A 605 -18.65 5.38 13.88
CA ILE A 605 -18.05 4.52 14.87
C ILE A 605 -19.06 4.35 16.00
N PHE A 606 -19.35 3.12 16.34
CA PHE A 606 -20.33 2.79 17.32
C PHE A 606 -19.93 1.58 18.16
N SER A 607 -19.75 1.79 19.45
CA SER A 607 -19.54 0.75 20.45
C SER A 607 -20.08 1.23 21.79
N ASP A 608 -20.95 0.45 22.41
CA ASP A 608 -21.53 0.80 23.73
C ASP A 608 -20.59 0.53 24.89
N THR A 609 -19.62 -0.37 24.73
CA THR A 609 -18.77 -0.81 25.84
C THR A 609 -17.57 0.09 26.04
N GLU A 610 -17.18 0.82 25.02
CA GLU A 610 -16.16 1.84 25.11
C GLU A 610 -16.58 3.04 24.24
N PRO A 611 -17.40 3.96 24.76
CA PRO A 611 -17.77 5.18 24.02
C PRO A 611 -16.55 6.01 23.64
N GLU A 612 -15.41 5.75 24.24
CA GLU A 612 -14.10 6.30 23.91
C GLU A 612 -13.43 5.62 22.72
N TYR A 613 -13.97 4.51 22.20
CA TYR A 613 -13.60 3.93 20.90
C TYR A 613 -14.08 4.79 19.70
N THR A 614 -14.56 5.94 19.99
CA THR A 614 -14.59 7.00 18.99
C THR A 614 -13.16 7.23 18.54
N ALA A 615 -12.94 7.48 17.27
CA ALA A 615 -11.62 7.74 16.71
C ALA A 615 -10.79 8.78 17.52
N GLU A 616 -11.38 9.52 18.39
CA GLU A 616 -10.79 10.51 19.29
C GLU A 616 -10.02 9.93 20.46
N ALA A 617 -10.34 8.71 20.90
CA ALA A 617 -9.79 8.15 22.13
C ALA A 617 -8.52 7.32 21.93
N TYR A 618 -8.21 6.92 20.69
CA TYR A 618 -7.08 6.05 20.36
C TYR A 618 -5.82 6.79 19.97
N TRP A 619 -5.79 8.09 20.05
CA TRP A 619 -4.96 8.89 19.20
C TRP A 619 -3.90 9.66 19.95
N HIS A 620 -3.12 8.98 20.76
CA HIS A 620 -1.90 9.55 21.28
C HIS A 620 -0.71 8.71 20.83
N PHE A 621 0.02 9.22 19.88
CA PHE A 621 1.37 8.76 19.62
C PHE A 621 2.28 9.53 20.55
N GLN A 622 2.77 8.88 21.59
CA GLN A 622 3.76 9.46 22.50
C GLN A 622 5.12 8.87 22.24
N GLN A 623 6.05 9.71 21.91
CA GLN A 623 7.42 9.36 21.64
C GLN A 623 8.30 9.54 22.87
N THR A 624 9.22 8.62 23.07
CA THR A 624 10.32 8.80 24.00
C THR A 624 11.40 9.72 23.43
N GLU A 625 12.34 10.12 24.27
CA GLU A 625 13.53 10.88 23.92
C GLU A 625 14.32 10.33 22.71
N ALA A 626 14.11 9.06 22.33
CA ALA A 626 14.77 8.41 21.21
C ALA A 626 14.59 9.12 19.86
N TYR A 627 13.45 9.82 19.66
CA TYR A 627 13.20 10.55 18.42
C TYR A 627 13.31 12.08 18.56
N GLY A 628 13.52 12.58 19.75
CA GLY A 628 13.80 14.00 20.00
C GLY A 628 12.68 14.98 19.64
N SER A 629 11.47 14.51 19.37
CA SER A 629 10.32 15.35 19.05
C SER A 629 9.01 14.67 19.39
N SER A 630 8.00 15.41 19.83
CA SER A 630 6.64 14.93 20.06
C SER A 630 5.66 15.68 19.17
N ILE A 631 4.66 14.99 18.61
CA ILE A 631 3.51 15.60 17.94
C ILE A 631 2.34 15.44 18.89
N ASP A 632 1.73 16.57 19.27
CA ASP A 632 0.52 16.57 20.08
C ASP A 632 -0.70 16.37 19.18
N PHE A 633 -1.39 15.26 19.33
CA PHE A 633 -2.54 14.88 18.54
C PHE A 633 -3.89 15.16 19.22
N SER A 634 -3.89 15.93 20.31
CA SER A 634 -5.11 16.32 21.00
C SER A 634 -6.00 17.28 20.21
N ASP A 635 -5.43 17.93 19.17
CA ASP A 635 -6.17 18.78 18.25
C ASP A 635 -6.64 17.97 17.03
N ARG A 636 -7.92 18.09 16.67
CA ARG A 636 -8.53 17.44 15.51
C ARG A 636 -7.88 17.77 14.16
N ASN A 637 -7.09 18.84 14.10
CA ASN A 637 -6.36 19.28 12.91
C ASN A 637 -4.94 18.70 12.83
N GLN A 638 -4.59 17.75 13.69
CA GLN A 638 -3.28 17.13 13.70
C GLN A 638 -3.36 15.64 13.37
N ALA A 639 -2.34 15.17 12.64
CA ALA A 639 -2.17 13.75 12.39
C ALA A 639 -1.90 13.00 13.69
N TYR A 640 -2.30 11.76 13.74
CA TYR A 640 -1.94 10.88 14.83
C TYR A 640 -1.43 9.53 14.34
N PHE A 641 -0.60 8.94 15.16
CA PHE A 641 -0.14 7.59 15.03
C PHE A 641 -0.02 6.99 16.44
N SER A 642 -0.61 5.84 16.67
CA SER A 642 -0.66 5.20 17.98
C SER A 642 -0.37 3.72 17.88
N VAL A 643 0.39 3.19 18.84
CA VAL A 643 0.62 1.76 19.03
C VAL A 643 0.30 1.41 20.47
N ASN A 644 -0.77 0.65 20.70
CA ASN A 644 -1.37 0.32 21.97
C ASN A 644 -1.75 1.55 22.84
N LYS A 645 -2.81 1.45 23.63
CA LYS A 645 -3.20 2.53 24.56
C LYS A 645 -2.13 2.81 25.61
N GLU A 646 -1.41 1.78 26.00
CA GLU A 646 -0.31 1.90 26.95
C GLU A 646 0.92 2.31 26.20
N ASP A 647 1.54 3.32 26.71
CA ASP A 647 2.73 3.97 26.24
C ASP A 647 3.82 2.96 25.85
N VAL A 648 4.00 2.70 24.57
CA VAL A 648 5.19 2.00 24.08
C VAL A 648 6.41 2.90 24.17
N GLY A 649 6.22 4.06 24.79
CA GLY A 649 7.26 5.03 25.03
C GLY A 649 7.75 5.72 23.77
N LEU A 650 6.85 5.93 22.80
CA LEU A 650 7.14 6.66 21.56
C LEU A 650 6.20 7.85 21.45
N SER A 651 6.75 9.05 21.44
CA SER A 651 6.01 10.29 21.26
C SER A 651 6.65 11.12 20.16
N ILE A 652 5.90 11.56 19.16
CA ILE A 652 6.37 12.55 18.18
C ILE A 652 5.64 13.84 18.46
N THR A 653 6.27 14.82 19.08
CA THR A 653 5.76 16.18 19.15
C THR A 653 6.58 17.08 18.25
N GLY A 654 5.96 17.69 17.26
CA GLY A 654 6.56 18.76 16.48
C GLY A 654 5.94 20.09 16.90
N GLN A 655 6.71 21.01 17.48
CA GLN A 655 6.39 22.41 17.31
C GLN A 655 6.76 22.79 15.88
N LEU A 656 5.77 23.27 15.14
CA LEU A 656 5.95 23.92 13.86
C LEU A 656 6.78 25.19 14.03
#